data_cbd9e8115f45d435bdee3923ba7d209c
#
_entry.id   cbd9e8115f45d435bdee3923ba7d209c
#
_cell.length_a   1.000
_cell.length_b   1.000
_cell.length_c   1.000
_cell.angle_alpha   90.00
_cell.angle_beta   90.00
_cell.angle_gamma   90.00
#
_symmetry.space_group_name_H-M   'P 1'
#
loop_
_entity.id
_entity.type
_entity.pdbx_description
1 polymer ?
#
loop_
_entity_poly.entity_id
_entity_poly.type
_entity_poly.pdbx_seq_one_letter_code
_entity_poly.pdbx_strand_id
1 'polypeptide(L)'
;MRVKKTEGRSQKSEVSPLTHPSPSRGEGKGGGVIIRGTLNRTRVSSRILEEQIQQAVRDGAGELHIIADGQHGIGGRIWPRGKIIKITVEGPVGQRLGSMGMFGTEILVKGSASDDAGWINCGARITVLGDVTNGAFNAAAQGILYVQGSGGARCDTMTKHNPRFDPPQSWYFRNVGDSFAEFKAGGIAVVCGVNPRNSQNILGYRPCVGMVGGTIYFRGPIKEYSERDVKLLDLTQQDWEWLKTNIKPYLEAIDRMSYYEELTRSPDEWKKFIAYTPQEKRSRRWFKISTSDFRKNFREKEVGEGGIFAPYLNHEFTLLPYITTGKDRRNKPVWANEKYSPPCEYNCPTHIPSHKRASLIRQGKLYEAIELVLQYSPLPATVCGQICPNLCMQSCTRGKFDNPLSINKLGSLALNIPAPKRDDPTGHTIAVIGGGPAGLSASWQLALKGHNIGLYEATDKLGGKLELCIPRERLPQEILQKELSRFREMGVNIYLNEKVDQKRFEEIYKNHEIVIVACGAHKPRVIPFSGSEHAVTAYDFLKNANTGNLPDLKGRKIVIIGAGNVGMDVASQAYNCGAESVIAVDIQKPAAFGKEMETAVSKGTQIIWPKFTERYDNNEKKLYFKDGTLLDADLVIISVGDIPILDFLPPSIHTERGWITANEIGQTSDVKVFAIGDATVPGLVTHAVGQGRIAAEYVHYQLSGRVYKYEKKQVIPYERVRTVYYEAEHRIQTHPPTPRGGRAREGVEVWTLESELSKSEAEKCMSCGTCRDCHMCEITCYWGAIKRIEHENGSYEYVVDDDKCIGCGFCAGICPCGVWEMVENI
;
A
#
# COMPACT_ATOMS: atom_id res chain seq x y z
N MET A 1 -25.19 44.94 23.61
CA MET A 1 -24.29 45.91 22.99
C MET A 1 -24.04 45.49 21.56
N ARG A 2 -24.63 46.25 20.62
CA ARG A 2 -24.46 46.00 19.16
C ARG A 2 -23.16 46.68 18.72
N VAL A 3 -22.24 45.92 18.06
CA VAL A 3 -21.09 46.51 17.39
C VAL A 3 -21.38 46.56 15.88
N LYS A 4 -21.30 47.75 15.33
CA LYS A 4 -21.52 48.05 13.92
C LYS A 4 -20.40 47.50 13.05
N LYS A 5 -20.77 46.80 11.98
CA LYS A 5 -19.88 46.49 10.86
C LYS A 5 -19.62 47.74 10.03
N THR A 6 -18.38 48.11 9.88
CA THR A 6 -17.94 49.10 8.88
C THR A 6 -17.47 48.34 7.64
N GLU A 7 -18.16 48.55 6.54
CA GLU A 7 -17.76 48.08 5.21
C GLU A 7 -16.63 48.94 4.66
N GLY A 8 -15.46 48.36 4.51
CA GLY A 8 -14.34 48.94 3.79
C GLY A 8 -14.41 48.56 2.31
N ARG A 9 -14.73 49.53 1.46
CA ARG A 9 -14.57 49.43 0.00
C ARG A 9 -13.10 49.28 -0.34
N SER A 10 -12.68 48.09 -0.86
CA SER A 10 -11.39 47.92 -1.53
C SER A 10 -11.50 48.47 -2.97
N GLN A 11 -10.80 49.55 -3.25
CA GLN A 11 -10.51 49.97 -4.64
C GLN A 11 -9.67 48.87 -5.32
N LYS A 12 -10.26 48.18 -6.30
CA LYS A 12 -9.50 47.41 -7.28
C LYS A 12 -8.80 48.38 -8.21
N SER A 13 -7.47 48.52 -8.07
CA SER A 13 -6.64 49.11 -9.10
C SER A 13 -6.61 48.16 -10.29
N GLU A 14 -7.22 48.50 -11.39
CA GLU A 14 -7.03 47.85 -12.69
C GLU A 14 -5.56 48.10 -13.12
N VAL A 15 -4.74 47.04 -12.96
CA VAL A 15 -3.42 46.98 -13.55
C VAL A 15 -3.62 46.52 -14.98
N SER A 16 -3.40 47.43 -15.94
CA SER A 16 -3.34 47.14 -17.36
C SER A 16 -2.35 46.00 -17.60
N PRO A 17 -2.63 45.02 -18.49
CA PRO A 17 -1.69 43.98 -18.79
C PRO A 17 -0.46 44.62 -19.48
N LEU A 18 0.69 44.60 -18.78
CA LEU A 18 1.97 44.93 -19.38
C LEU A 18 2.21 43.94 -20.54
N THR A 19 2.19 44.43 -21.77
CA THR A 19 2.61 43.67 -22.95
C THR A 19 4.09 43.36 -22.81
N HIS A 20 4.40 42.10 -22.43
CA HIS A 20 5.77 41.62 -22.36
C HIS A 20 6.34 41.46 -23.79
N PRO A 21 7.54 41.97 -24.09
CA PRO A 21 8.16 41.68 -25.36
C PRO A 21 8.40 40.17 -25.52
N SER A 22 7.92 39.63 -26.64
CA SER A 22 8.14 38.21 -26.98
C SER A 22 9.64 37.97 -27.20
N PRO A 23 10.17 36.79 -26.82
CA PRO A 23 11.55 36.42 -27.06
C PRO A 23 11.85 36.45 -28.59
N SER A 24 12.95 37.08 -29.00
CA SER A 24 13.38 37.13 -30.40
C SER A 24 13.88 35.75 -30.85
N ARG A 25 13.31 35.20 -31.93
CA ARG A 25 13.89 34.04 -32.65
C ARG A 25 15.05 34.53 -33.51
N GLY A 26 16.23 33.93 -33.28
CA GLY A 26 17.36 34.13 -34.17
C GLY A 26 17.11 33.46 -35.53
N GLU A 27 17.27 34.20 -36.62
CA GLU A 27 17.22 33.64 -37.97
C GLU A 27 18.52 32.84 -38.23
N GLY A 28 18.43 31.49 -38.06
CA GLY A 28 19.47 30.57 -38.44
C GLY A 28 18.95 29.13 -38.39
N LYS A 29 19.25 28.31 -39.37
CA LYS A 29 18.88 26.89 -39.42
C LYS A 29 19.47 26.16 -38.20
N GLY A 30 18.66 25.98 -37.13
CA GLY A 30 19.04 25.38 -35.87
C GLY A 30 19.03 26.32 -34.66
N GLY A 31 18.38 27.51 -34.74
CA GLY A 31 18.49 28.57 -33.75
C GLY A 31 17.69 28.35 -32.45
N GLY A 32 18.41 28.27 -31.33
CA GLY A 32 17.85 28.33 -29.98
C GLY A 32 17.22 29.70 -29.69
N VAL A 33 16.28 29.73 -28.71
CA VAL A 33 15.64 31.00 -28.29
C VAL A 33 16.60 31.79 -27.42
N ILE A 34 16.85 33.08 -27.78
CA ILE A 34 17.71 33.98 -26.99
C ILE A 34 16.86 34.82 -26.04
N ILE A 35 17.17 34.77 -24.75
CA ILE A 35 16.51 35.55 -23.71
C ILE A 35 17.56 36.42 -23.01
N ARG A 36 17.26 37.71 -22.88
CA ARG A 36 18.20 38.71 -22.36
C ARG A 36 17.78 39.20 -20.97
N GLY A 37 18.72 39.18 -20.03
CA GLY A 37 18.56 39.71 -18.68
C GLY A 37 18.53 41.24 -18.61
N THR A 38 18.91 41.92 -19.69
CA THR A 38 18.85 43.37 -19.84
C THR A 38 18.14 43.73 -21.15
N LEU A 39 17.16 44.61 -21.08
CA LEU A 39 16.43 45.16 -22.20
C LEU A 39 16.47 46.69 -22.13
N ASN A 40 16.82 47.34 -23.23
CA ASN A 40 16.90 48.81 -23.31
C ASN A 40 17.73 49.43 -22.16
N ARG A 41 18.87 48.84 -21.83
CA ARG A 41 19.77 49.21 -20.71
C ARG A 41 19.17 49.08 -19.33
N THR A 42 18.01 48.43 -19.19
CA THR A 42 17.37 48.19 -17.92
C THR A 42 17.42 46.68 -17.59
N ARG A 43 17.88 46.34 -16.38
CA ARG A 43 17.92 44.94 -15.91
C ARG A 43 16.51 44.42 -15.76
N VAL A 44 16.24 43.26 -16.38
CA VAL A 44 14.97 42.54 -16.25
C VAL A 44 14.92 41.86 -14.87
N SER A 45 13.78 41.89 -14.19
CA SER A 45 13.65 41.22 -12.92
C SER A 45 13.78 39.69 -13.07
N SER A 46 14.27 39.00 -12.04
CA SER A 46 14.43 37.51 -12.05
C SER A 46 13.13 36.80 -12.38
N ARG A 47 11.99 37.33 -11.88
CA ARG A 47 10.67 36.77 -12.13
C ARG A 47 10.30 36.86 -13.62
N ILE A 48 10.49 38.02 -14.24
CA ILE A 48 10.16 38.19 -15.65
C ILE A 48 11.06 37.31 -16.53
N LEU A 49 12.36 37.24 -16.23
CA LEU A 49 13.27 36.33 -16.95
C LEU A 49 12.81 34.85 -16.82
N GLU A 50 12.44 34.44 -15.63
CA GLU A 50 11.92 33.08 -15.39
C GLU A 50 10.64 32.82 -16.17
N GLU A 51 9.68 33.77 -16.16
CA GLU A 51 8.45 33.69 -16.95
C GLU A 51 8.71 33.54 -18.44
N GLN A 52 9.69 34.28 -18.99
CA GLN A 52 10.12 34.16 -20.38
C GLN A 52 10.74 32.78 -20.69
N ILE A 53 11.58 32.26 -19.80
CA ILE A 53 12.16 30.93 -19.94
C ILE A 53 11.05 29.86 -19.93
N GLN A 54 10.14 29.94 -18.98
CA GLN A 54 9.01 29.00 -18.87
C GLN A 54 8.09 29.07 -20.09
N GLN A 55 7.84 30.28 -20.61
CA GLN A 55 7.04 30.46 -21.82
C GLN A 55 7.70 29.85 -23.04
N ALA A 56 9.00 30.12 -23.26
CA ALA A 56 9.74 29.55 -24.37
C ALA A 56 9.73 28.01 -24.36
N VAL A 57 9.87 27.39 -23.16
CA VAL A 57 9.77 25.95 -23.02
C VAL A 57 8.35 25.44 -23.32
N ARG A 58 7.30 26.13 -22.89
CA ARG A 58 5.91 25.79 -23.22
C ARG A 58 5.66 25.88 -24.75
N ASP A 59 6.24 26.86 -25.41
CA ASP A 59 6.16 27.06 -26.85
C ASP A 59 7.01 26.06 -27.67
N GLY A 60 7.68 25.12 -26.94
CA GLY A 60 8.38 23.99 -27.53
C GLY A 60 9.88 24.19 -27.77
N ALA A 61 10.49 25.25 -27.23
CA ALA A 61 11.93 25.47 -27.36
C ALA A 61 12.70 24.34 -26.65
N GLY A 62 13.60 23.66 -27.36
CA GLY A 62 14.53 22.66 -26.81
C GLY A 62 15.90 23.23 -26.46
N GLU A 63 16.23 24.39 -27.00
CA GLU A 63 17.51 25.10 -26.76
C GLU A 63 17.26 26.56 -26.43
N LEU A 64 17.87 27.02 -25.33
CA LEU A 64 17.75 28.37 -24.82
C LEU A 64 19.14 28.97 -24.61
N HIS A 65 19.35 30.20 -25.02
CA HIS A 65 20.55 30.97 -24.73
C HIS A 65 20.17 32.17 -23.87
N ILE A 66 20.66 32.21 -22.66
CA ILE A 66 20.35 33.22 -21.67
C ILE A 66 21.54 34.16 -21.51
N ILE A 67 21.35 35.44 -21.78
CA ILE A 67 22.35 36.47 -21.48
C ILE A 67 21.95 37.09 -20.16
N ALA A 68 22.55 36.59 -19.08
CA ALA A 68 22.22 36.96 -17.72
C ALA A 68 22.85 38.27 -17.28
N ASP A 69 22.21 38.97 -16.33
CA ASP A 69 22.69 40.18 -15.67
C ASP A 69 22.35 40.08 -14.16
N GLY A 70 22.84 39.02 -13.51
CA GLY A 70 22.66 38.74 -12.08
C GLY A 70 21.26 38.26 -11.69
N GLN A 71 20.44 37.76 -12.60
CA GLN A 71 19.13 37.20 -12.25
C GLN A 71 19.29 35.90 -11.47
N HIS A 72 18.35 35.70 -10.52
CA HIS A 72 18.26 34.50 -9.69
C HIS A 72 17.38 33.44 -10.32
N GLY A 73 17.59 32.16 -9.97
CA GLY A 73 16.72 31.05 -10.31
C GLY A 73 16.73 30.59 -11.77
N ILE A 74 17.69 31.06 -12.58
CA ILE A 74 17.77 30.72 -14.02
C ILE A 74 17.77 29.21 -14.23
N GLY A 75 16.86 28.71 -15.08
CA GLY A 75 16.76 27.28 -15.42
C GLY A 75 16.19 26.39 -14.30
N GLY A 76 15.69 26.99 -13.21
CA GLY A 76 15.02 26.25 -12.15
C GLY A 76 13.57 25.88 -12.50
N ARG A 77 13.04 24.83 -11.87
CA ARG A 77 11.63 24.41 -11.96
C ARG A 77 11.09 24.20 -13.39
N ILE A 78 11.96 23.87 -14.34
CA ILE A 78 11.56 23.52 -15.70
C ILE A 78 11.02 22.09 -15.71
N TRP A 79 9.89 21.88 -16.39
CA TRP A 79 9.28 20.56 -16.57
C TRP A 79 9.44 20.08 -18.02
N PRO A 80 10.49 19.29 -18.36
CA PRO A 80 10.84 18.91 -19.74
C PRO A 80 9.84 17.98 -20.43
N ARG A 81 8.97 17.29 -19.69
CA ARG A 81 7.95 16.36 -20.23
C ARG A 81 8.54 15.30 -21.18
N GLY A 82 9.67 14.69 -20.80
CA GLY A 82 10.33 13.65 -21.58
C GLY A 82 11.22 14.15 -22.73
N LYS A 83 11.39 15.49 -22.88
CA LYS A 83 12.33 16.10 -23.81
C LYS A 83 13.61 16.52 -23.08
N ILE A 84 14.66 16.83 -23.84
CA ILE A 84 15.86 17.48 -23.31
C ILE A 84 15.75 18.97 -23.59
N ILE A 85 15.88 19.80 -22.55
CA ILE A 85 15.93 21.24 -22.61
C ILE A 85 17.35 21.68 -22.28
N LYS A 86 18.04 22.21 -23.25
CA LYS A 86 19.41 22.74 -23.12
C LYS A 86 19.38 24.23 -22.89
N ILE A 87 20.07 24.69 -21.85
CA ILE A 87 20.15 26.11 -21.48
C ILE A 87 21.61 26.49 -21.38
N THR A 88 22.06 27.37 -22.27
CA THR A 88 23.38 28.00 -22.17
C THR A 88 23.22 29.36 -21.51
N VAL A 89 24.01 29.64 -20.47
CA VAL A 89 23.96 30.89 -19.73
C VAL A 89 25.29 31.60 -19.83
N GLU A 90 25.27 32.87 -20.25
CA GLU A 90 26.40 33.77 -20.31
C GLU A 90 26.14 35.02 -19.46
N GLY A 91 27.22 35.62 -18.93
CA GLY A 91 27.13 36.79 -18.05
C GLY A 91 26.99 36.44 -16.57
N PRO A 92 26.82 37.46 -15.71
CA PRO A 92 26.70 37.28 -14.27
C PRO A 92 25.45 36.47 -13.91
N VAL A 93 25.62 35.39 -13.16
CA VAL A 93 24.53 34.51 -12.69
C VAL A 93 24.28 34.76 -11.22
N GLY A 94 23.03 35.08 -10.88
CA GLY A 94 22.60 35.23 -9.48
C GLY A 94 22.43 33.88 -8.75
N GLN A 95 21.84 33.93 -7.57
CA GLN A 95 21.65 32.77 -6.72
C GLN A 95 20.63 31.75 -7.30
N ARG A 96 20.71 30.50 -6.85
CA ARG A 96 19.75 29.42 -7.14
C ARG A 96 19.64 29.05 -8.63
N LEU A 97 20.73 29.13 -9.35
CA LEU A 97 20.81 28.59 -10.72
C LEU A 97 20.37 27.13 -10.72
N GLY A 98 19.45 26.75 -11.59
CA GLY A 98 18.98 25.35 -11.73
C GLY A 98 18.34 24.75 -10.49
N SER A 99 17.87 25.57 -9.52
CA SER A 99 17.22 25.04 -8.32
C SER A 99 15.93 24.30 -8.64
N MET A 100 15.68 23.17 -7.95
CA MET A 100 14.59 22.21 -8.24
C MET A 100 14.61 21.75 -9.70
N GLY A 101 15.82 21.66 -10.31
CA GLY A 101 16.00 21.23 -11.69
C GLY A 101 15.52 19.79 -11.90
N MET A 102 14.70 19.58 -12.92
CA MET A 102 14.10 18.28 -13.21
C MET A 102 14.90 17.51 -14.26
N PHE A 103 14.71 16.21 -14.28
CA PHE A 103 15.29 15.32 -15.29
C PHE A 103 14.97 15.80 -16.72
N GLY A 104 15.99 15.80 -17.59
CA GLY A 104 15.90 16.34 -18.95
C GLY A 104 16.27 17.82 -19.06
N THR A 105 16.57 18.52 -17.95
CA THR A 105 17.12 19.88 -18.01
C THR A 105 18.65 19.83 -17.98
N GLU A 106 19.31 20.42 -18.97
CA GLU A 106 20.77 20.55 -19.09
C GLU A 106 21.14 22.03 -19.10
N ILE A 107 21.95 22.46 -18.13
CA ILE A 107 22.37 23.87 -18.00
C ILE A 107 23.88 23.93 -18.12
N LEU A 108 24.37 24.76 -19.05
CA LEU A 108 25.77 25.11 -19.21
C LEU A 108 25.96 26.59 -18.88
N VAL A 109 26.76 26.90 -17.87
CA VAL A 109 27.14 28.28 -17.50
C VAL A 109 28.55 28.55 -17.99
N LYS A 110 28.71 29.53 -18.87
CA LYS A 110 30.00 30.03 -19.37
C LYS A 110 30.62 31.06 -18.41
N GLY A 111 30.88 30.61 -17.18
CA GLY A 111 31.39 31.44 -16.11
C GLY A 111 31.11 30.87 -14.75
N SER A 112 31.11 31.69 -13.70
CA SER A 112 30.82 31.30 -12.33
C SER A 112 29.34 31.46 -11.99
N ALA A 113 28.86 30.70 -11.02
CA ALA A 113 27.50 30.81 -10.49
C ALA A 113 27.54 31.19 -9.01
N SER A 114 26.57 32.00 -8.57
CA SER A 114 26.43 32.43 -7.19
C SER A 114 25.84 31.33 -6.29
N ASP A 115 25.45 31.65 -5.04
CA ASP A 115 25.01 30.74 -4.03
C ASP A 115 23.87 29.83 -4.45
N ASP A 116 23.80 28.63 -3.84
CA ASP A 116 22.75 27.64 -3.99
C ASP A 116 22.57 27.11 -5.44
N ALA A 117 23.61 27.10 -6.28
CA ALA A 117 23.53 26.49 -7.61
C ALA A 117 23.13 24.98 -7.46
N GLY A 118 22.06 24.58 -8.14
CA GLY A 118 21.50 23.24 -8.05
C GLY A 118 20.84 22.90 -6.71
N TRP A 119 20.34 23.90 -5.98
CA TRP A 119 19.62 23.70 -4.73
C TRP A 119 18.38 22.83 -4.93
N ILE A 120 18.23 21.75 -4.15
CA ILE A 120 17.16 20.75 -4.27
C ILE A 120 17.09 20.16 -5.70
N ASN A 121 18.23 19.90 -6.33
CA ASN A 121 18.24 19.31 -7.68
C ASN A 121 17.51 17.96 -7.69
N CYS A 122 16.57 17.81 -8.63
CA CYS A 122 15.71 16.65 -8.81
C CYS A 122 15.97 15.90 -10.12
N GLY A 123 17.17 16.08 -10.72
CA GLY A 123 17.57 15.33 -11.91
C GLY A 123 18.22 16.17 -13.04
N ALA A 124 18.31 17.48 -12.91
CA ALA A 124 18.99 18.30 -13.91
C ALA A 124 20.50 18.04 -13.93
N ARG A 125 21.11 18.21 -15.11
CA ARG A 125 22.56 18.27 -15.31
C ARG A 125 22.98 19.73 -15.40
N ILE A 126 23.85 20.15 -14.51
CA ILE A 126 24.35 21.55 -14.44
C ILE A 126 25.86 21.51 -14.60
N THR A 127 26.40 22.24 -15.56
CA THR A 127 27.84 22.42 -15.80
C THR A 127 28.20 23.91 -15.65
N VAL A 128 29.15 24.21 -14.76
CA VAL A 128 29.63 25.56 -14.48
C VAL A 128 31.12 25.65 -14.88
N LEU A 129 31.41 26.43 -15.89
CA LEU A 129 32.79 26.62 -16.38
C LEU A 129 33.55 27.69 -15.60
N GLY A 130 33.32 27.73 -14.30
CA GLY A 130 33.95 28.62 -13.33
C GLY A 130 33.76 28.09 -11.92
N ASP A 131 33.72 28.97 -10.94
CA ASP A 131 33.48 28.61 -9.53
C ASP A 131 32.00 28.63 -9.22
N VAL A 132 31.60 27.87 -8.19
CA VAL A 132 30.32 28.04 -7.48
C VAL A 132 30.58 28.56 -6.09
N THR A 133 29.70 29.45 -5.61
CA THR A 133 29.85 29.99 -4.26
C THR A 133 29.18 29.09 -3.22
N ASN A 134 28.63 29.62 -2.15
CA ASN A 134 28.16 28.81 -1.01
C ASN A 134 26.91 28.01 -1.33
N GLY A 135 26.74 26.87 -0.67
CA GLY A 135 25.52 26.07 -0.71
C GLY A 135 25.25 25.37 -2.05
N ALA A 136 26.21 25.30 -2.96
CA ALA A 136 26.01 24.61 -4.23
C ALA A 136 25.65 23.13 -3.99
N PHE A 137 24.64 22.64 -4.73
CA PHE A 137 24.09 21.29 -4.68
C PHE A 137 23.50 20.91 -3.31
N ASN A 138 23.17 21.91 -2.50
CA ASN A 138 22.54 21.70 -1.20
C ASN A 138 21.17 21.01 -1.37
N ALA A 139 20.91 19.97 -0.57
CA ALA A 139 19.69 19.16 -0.54
C ALA A 139 19.33 18.51 -1.88
N ALA A 140 20.27 18.37 -2.82
CA ALA A 140 20.02 17.65 -4.07
C ALA A 140 19.63 16.21 -3.80
N ALA A 141 18.65 15.72 -4.57
CA ALA A 141 18.12 14.36 -4.49
C ALA A 141 18.50 13.51 -5.70
N GLN A 142 18.77 14.13 -6.85
CA GLN A 142 19.15 13.52 -8.10
C GLN A 142 19.94 14.49 -8.97
N GLY A 143 20.41 14.03 -10.13
CA GLY A 143 21.07 14.85 -11.14
C GLY A 143 22.56 15.05 -10.87
N ILE A 144 23.17 15.95 -11.64
CA ILE A 144 24.62 16.10 -11.68
C ILE A 144 24.97 17.59 -11.68
N LEU A 145 25.98 17.95 -10.84
CA LEU A 145 26.63 19.24 -10.86
C LEU A 145 28.12 19.06 -11.22
N TYR A 146 28.55 19.64 -12.31
CA TYR A 146 29.93 19.70 -12.76
C TYR A 146 30.49 21.13 -12.61
N VAL A 147 31.59 21.29 -11.88
CA VAL A 147 32.23 22.59 -11.60
C VAL A 147 33.68 22.56 -12.07
N GLN A 148 34.04 23.44 -13.00
CA GLN A 148 35.40 23.57 -13.49
C GLN A 148 36.34 24.27 -12.47
N GLY A 149 35.79 24.97 -11.51
CA GLY A 149 36.51 25.72 -10.50
C GLY A 149 36.40 25.10 -9.10
N SER A 150 36.28 25.97 -8.12
CA SER A 150 36.10 25.64 -6.71
C SER A 150 34.64 25.77 -6.28
N GLY A 151 34.27 25.04 -5.25
CA GLY A 151 33.04 25.27 -4.49
C GLY A 151 33.31 26.13 -3.26
N GLY A 152 32.33 26.96 -2.87
CA GLY A 152 32.33 27.71 -1.61
C GLY A 152 31.99 26.89 -0.38
N ALA A 153 31.63 27.57 0.70
CA ALA A 153 31.22 26.90 1.94
C ALA A 153 29.87 26.19 1.77
N ARG A 154 29.67 25.12 2.55
CA ARG A 154 28.41 24.36 2.61
C ARG A 154 27.94 23.74 1.29
N CYS A 155 28.85 23.51 0.36
CA CYS A 155 28.51 22.73 -0.82
C CYS A 155 28.16 21.29 -0.42
N ASP A 156 27.23 20.64 -1.14
CA ASP A 156 26.76 19.25 -0.92
C ASP A 156 26.11 19.00 0.42
N THR A 157 25.74 20.00 1.20
CA THR A 157 25.03 19.80 2.46
C THR A 157 23.66 19.19 2.23
N MET A 158 23.23 18.29 3.14
CA MET A 158 21.90 17.64 3.11
C MET A 158 21.53 16.91 1.81
N THR A 159 22.49 16.63 0.92
CA THR A 159 22.21 15.81 -0.27
C THR A 159 21.66 14.45 0.13
N LYS A 160 20.71 13.93 -0.65
CA LYS A 160 19.99 12.70 -0.38
C LYS A 160 20.16 11.73 -1.54
N HIS A 161 19.85 10.45 -1.31
CA HIS A 161 19.79 9.47 -2.37
C HIS A 161 18.55 8.59 -2.17
N ASN A 162 17.72 8.50 -3.19
CA ASN A 162 16.68 7.49 -3.28
C ASN A 162 17.24 6.32 -4.09
N PRO A 163 17.35 5.10 -3.52
CA PRO A 163 17.94 3.93 -4.20
C PRO A 163 17.25 3.51 -5.50
N ARG A 164 16.04 4.03 -5.77
CA ARG A 164 15.33 3.78 -7.04
C ARG A 164 15.91 4.53 -8.24
N PHE A 165 16.80 5.48 -7.99
CA PHE A 165 17.35 6.36 -9.00
C PHE A 165 18.86 6.40 -8.85
N ASP A 166 19.54 6.87 -9.88
CA ASP A 166 20.98 7.11 -9.81
C ASP A 166 21.30 8.13 -8.71
N PRO A 167 22.40 7.94 -7.97
CA PRO A 167 22.80 8.87 -6.94
C PRO A 167 23.09 10.26 -7.51
N PRO A 168 22.68 11.35 -6.82
CA PRO A 168 23.12 12.70 -7.19
C PRO A 168 24.64 12.78 -7.15
N GLN A 169 25.23 13.47 -8.14
CA GLN A 169 26.70 13.60 -8.26
C GLN A 169 27.09 15.07 -8.33
N SER A 170 28.12 15.44 -7.55
CA SER A 170 28.77 16.74 -7.65
C SER A 170 30.28 16.57 -7.85
N TRP A 171 30.85 17.35 -8.74
CA TRP A 171 32.26 17.28 -9.13
C TRP A 171 32.87 18.65 -9.08
N TYR A 172 34.00 18.80 -8.36
CA TYR A 172 34.75 20.05 -8.21
C TYR A 172 36.18 19.82 -8.67
N PHE A 173 36.63 20.62 -9.66
CA PHE A 173 37.94 20.45 -10.24
C PHE A 173 39.07 20.84 -9.28
N ARG A 174 38.84 21.89 -8.47
CA ARG A 174 39.88 22.41 -7.57
C ARG A 174 39.66 21.98 -6.14
N ASN A 175 39.00 22.74 -5.35
CA ASN A 175 38.72 22.54 -3.94
C ASN A 175 37.31 22.99 -3.55
N VAL A 176 36.89 22.68 -2.36
CA VAL A 176 35.67 23.18 -1.74
C VAL A 176 35.95 23.96 -0.46
N GLY A 177 34.96 24.71 0.02
CA GLY A 177 35.05 25.54 1.21
C GLY A 177 34.58 24.83 2.49
N ASP A 178 34.43 25.61 3.58
CA ASP A 178 34.10 25.13 4.93
C ASP A 178 32.74 24.45 5.02
N SER A 179 32.56 23.53 5.95
CA SER A 179 31.36 22.75 6.20
C SER A 179 30.89 21.96 4.96
N PHE A 180 31.82 21.54 4.12
CA PHE A 180 31.51 20.71 2.94
C PHE A 180 30.82 19.41 3.34
N ALA A 181 29.74 19.06 2.64
CA ALA A 181 28.96 17.83 2.86
C ALA A 181 28.41 17.68 4.29
N GLU A 182 28.15 18.79 4.99
CA GLU A 182 27.51 18.78 6.32
C GLU A 182 26.11 18.17 6.19
N PHE A 183 25.75 17.22 7.08
CA PHE A 183 24.51 16.45 7.08
C PHE A 183 24.18 15.73 5.75
N LYS A 184 25.20 15.43 4.92
CA LYS A 184 25.01 14.63 3.71
C LYS A 184 24.42 13.26 4.05
N ALA A 185 23.33 12.90 3.38
CA ALA A 185 22.59 11.65 3.59
C ALA A 185 22.66 10.68 2.40
N GLY A 186 23.28 11.09 1.30
CA GLY A 186 23.43 10.24 0.11
C GLY A 186 24.14 10.93 -1.03
N GLY A 187 24.25 10.23 -2.16
CA GLY A 187 24.93 10.74 -3.36
C GLY A 187 26.45 10.67 -3.31
N ILE A 188 27.08 11.09 -4.39
CA ILE A 188 28.53 11.03 -4.59
C ILE A 188 29.06 12.45 -4.81
N ALA A 189 30.12 12.81 -4.08
CA ALA A 189 30.86 14.03 -4.36
C ALA A 189 32.30 13.70 -4.72
N VAL A 190 32.89 14.44 -5.69
CA VAL A 190 34.27 14.26 -6.13
C VAL A 190 34.99 15.60 -6.14
N VAL A 191 36.13 15.67 -5.46
CA VAL A 191 37.01 16.86 -5.40
C VAL A 191 38.37 16.48 -5.96
N CYS A 192 38.69 16.97 -7.17
CA CYS A 192 39.88 16.55 -7.91
C CYS A 192 41.20 17.14 -7.37
N GLY A 193 41.14 18.25 -6.66
CA GLY A 193 42.35 18.88 -6.05
C GLY A 193 43.34 19.39 -7.06
N VAL A 194 42.91 19.76 -8.27
CA VAL A 194 43.81 20.32 -9.29
C VAL A 194 43.96 21.83 -9.08
N ASN A 195 45.19 22.28 -8.88
CA ASN A 195 45.50 23.70 -8.61
C ASN A 195 44.55 24.35 -7.59
N PRO A 196 44.44 23.79 -6.37
CA PRO A 196 43.49 24.26 -5.37
C PRO A 196 43.86 25.66 -4.87
N ARG A 197 42.89 26.49 -4.53
CA ARG A 197 43.13 27.80 -3.91
C ARG A 197 43.78 27.66 -2.51
N ASN A 198 43.46 26.58 -1.81
CA ASN A 198 44.09 26.19 -0.54
C ASN A 198 44.80 24.85 -0.75
N SER A 199 46.11 24.87 -1.00
CA SER A 199 46.92 23.69 -1.25
C SER A 199 47.16 22.81 -0.01
N GLN A 200 46.82 23.27 1.17
CA GLN A 200 47.00 22.56 2.45
C GLN A 200 45.71 21.91 2.95
N ASN A 201 44.57 22.30 2.39
CA ASN A 201 43.27 21.78 2.81
C ASN A 201 42.23 21.95 1.68
N ILE A 202 42.00 20.90 0.92
CA ILE A 202 41.09 20.95 -0.27
C ILE A 202 39.59 20.83 0.07
N LEU A 203 39.25 20.41 1.31
CA LEU A 203 37.87 20.21 1.75
C LEU A 203 37.35 21.28 2.73
N GLY A 204 38.15 22.34 2.99
CA GLY A 204 37.77 23.40 3.91
C GLY A 204 37.80 22.97 5.39
N TYR A 205 37.27 23.81 6.24
CA TYR A 205 37.19 23.58 7.69
C TYR A 205 35.93 22.76 8.03
N ARG A 206 36.06 21.77 8.92
CA ARG A 206 34.97 20.91 9.42
C ARG A 206 34.12 20.19 8.31
N PRO A 207 34.73 19.54 7.34
CA PRO A 207 33.97 18.78 6.37
C PRO A 207 33.26 17.56 7.00
N CYS A 208 32.14 17.15 6.41
CA CYS A 208 31.40 15.92 6.74
C CYS A 208 30.76 15.88 8.12
N VAL A 209 30.57 17.00 8.80
CA VAL A 209 29.91 17.04 10.11
C VAL A 209 28.46 16.56 9.97
N GLY A 210 28.08 15.59 10.78
CA GLY A 210 26.71 15.04 10.74
C GLY A 210 26.40 14.19 9.51
N MET A 211 27.38 13.83 8.68
CA MET A 211 27.18 12.98 7.52
C MET A 211 26.64 11.62 7.94
N VAL A 212 25.57 11.16 7.27
CA VAL A 212 24.89 9.88 7.57
C VAL A 212 24.81 8.93 6.37
N GLY A 213 25.25 9.37 5.18
CA GLY A 213 25.26 8.53 3.99
C GLY A 213 25.99 9.19 2.82
N GLY A 214 26.16 8.45 1.73
CA GLY A 214 26.87 8.87 0.53
C GLY A 214 28.38 8.61 0.60
N THR A 215 29.06 8.94 -0.51
CA THR A 215 30.51 8.76 -0.70
C THR A 215 31.13 10.06 -1.18
N ILE A 216 32.30 10.38 -0.68
CA ILE A 216 33.10 11.52 -1.15
C ILE A 216 34.46 11.00 -1.57
N TYR A 217 34.81 11.20 -2.82
CA TYR A 217 36.15 10.95 -3.35
C TYR A 217 36.90 12.26 -3.41
N PHE A 218 38.17 12.26 -2.97
CA PHE A 218 39.00 13.47 -3.04
C PHE A 218 40.46 13.13 -3.26
N ARG A 219 41.19 14.05 -3.90
CA ARG A 219 42.61 13.95 -4.20
C ARG A 219 43.33 15.17 -3.67
N GLY A 220 44.14 15.00 -2.63
CA GLY A 220 44.95 16.06 -2.02
C GLY A 220 44.84 16.13 -0.51
N PRO A 221 45.57 17.06 0.13
CA PRO A 221 45.64 17.11 1.56
C PRO A 221 44.40 17.71 2.23
N ILE A 222 44.12 17.20 3.41
CA ILE A 222 43.08 17.71 4.32
C ILE A 222 43.68 17.95 5.69
N LYS A 223 43.20 18.97 6.41
CA LYS A 223 43.68 19.24 7.79
C LYS A 223 42.88 18.48 8.84
N GLU A 224 41.61 18.44 8.68
CA GLU A 224 40.70 17.83 9.64
C GLU A 224 39.41 17.36 8.96
N TYR A 225 38.68 16.48 9.60
CA TYR A 225 37.37 16.02 9.20
C TYR A 225 36.58 15.50 10.42
N SER A 226 35.28 15.25 10.26
CA SER A 226 34.50 14.70 11.35
C SER A 226 34.76 13.20 11.52
N GLU A 227 35.80 12.83 12.26
CA GLU A 227 36.11 11.42 12.62
C GLU A 227 34.95 10.71 13.32
N ARG A 228 34.04 11.49 13.89
CA ARG A 228 32.82 10.99 14.50
C ARG A 228 31.83 10.46 13.48
N ASP A 229 31.76 11.09 12.33
CA ASP A 229 30.67 10.87 11.38
C ASP A 229 31.10 10.04 10.18
N VAL A 230 32.40 10.10 9.82
CA VAL A 230 32.88 9.42 8.60
C VAL A 230 34.15 8.60 8.84
N LYS A 231 34.39 7.62 7.97
CA LYS A 231 35.61 6.84 7.84
C LYS A 231 36.42 7.39 6.68
N LEU A 232 37.71 7.62 6.92
CA LEU A 232 38.70 7.86 5.90
C LEU A 232 39.26 6.53 5.41
N LEU A 233 39.17 6.23 4.14
CA LEU A 233 39.54 4.96 3.53
C LEU A 233 40.29 5.18 2.22
N ASP A 234 41.12 4.18 1.88
CA ASP A 234 41.67 4.06 0.55
C ASP A 234 40.58 3.57 -0.45
N LEU A 235 40.83 3.78 -1.72
CA LEU A 235 39.91 3.32 -2.77
C LEU A 235 40.05 1.80 -2.91
N THR A 236 38.91 1.12 -3.06
CA THR A 236 38.86 -0.27 -3.55
C THR A 236 39.06 -0.30 -5.06
N GLN A 237 39.32 -1.49 -5.62
CA GLN A 237 39.36 -1.65 -7.07
C GLN A 237 38.06 -1.20 -7.76
N GLN A 238 36.91 -1.47 -7.14
CA GLN A 238 35.61 -1.05 -7.66
C GLN A 238 35.45 0.48 -7.65
N ASP A 239 35.88 1.14 -6.59
CA ASP A 239 35.89 2.62 -6.52
C ASP A 239 36.75 3.23 -7.63
N TRP A 240 37.92 2.63 -7.85
CA TRP A 240 38.85 3.11 -8.86
C TRP A 240 38.31 2.97 -10.27
N GLU A 241 37.73 1.83 -10.62
CA GLU A 241 37.09 1.63 -11.92
C GLU A 241 35.90 2.57 -12.12
N TRP A 242 35.10 2.77 -11.07
CA TRP A 242 34.00 3.74 -11.12
C TRP A 242 34.53 5.17 -11.36
N LEU A 243 35.57 5.56 -10.64
CA LEU A 243 36.13 6.90 -10.76
C LEU A 243 36.72 7.14 -12.17
N LYS A 244 37.52 6.21 -12.70
CA LYS A 244 38.06 6.29 -14.07
C LYS A 244 36.95 6.42 -15.12
N THR A 245 35.89 5.65 -14.98
CA THR A 245 34.76 5.68 -15.91
C THR A 245 34.02 7.02 -15.88
N ASN A 246 33.83 7.60 -14.70
CA ASN A 246 32.98 8.77 -14.54
C ASN A 246 33.75 10.09 -14.62
N ILE A 247 35.07 10.09 -14.43
CA ILE A 247 35.91 11.30 -14.54
C ILE A 247 36.01 11.78 -16.00
N LYS A 248 35.95 10.85 -16.96
CA LYS A 248 36.05 11.18 -18.37
C LYS A 248 34.90 12.08 -18.86
N PRO A 249 33.62 11.72 -18.71
CA PRO A 249 32.49 12.60 -19.09
C PRO A 249 32.47 13.90 -18.29
N TYR A 250 32.99 13.91 -17.06
CA TYR A 250 33.13 15.15 -16.28
C TYR A 250 34.16 16.08 -16.96
N LEU A 251 35.36 15.58 -17.27
CA LEU A 251 36.42 16.38 -17.91
C LEU A 251 36.04 16.87 -19.32
N GLU A 252 35.32 16.04 -20.08
CA GLU A 252 34.73 16.44 -21.36
C GLU A 252 33.76 17.62 -21.18
N ALA A 253 32.85 17.54 -20.21
CA ALA A 253 31.85 18.56 -19.97
C ALA A 253 32.44 19.89 -19.52
N ILE A 254 33.57 19.88 -18.82
CA ILE A 254 34.24 21.12 -18.35
C ILE A 254 35.43 21.52 -19.23
N ASP A 255 35.65 20.90 -20.39
CA ASP A 255 36.76 21.15 -21.33
C ASP A 255 38.16 21.06 -20.65
N ARG A 256 38.43 19.96 -19.96
CA ARG A 256 39.67 19.67 -19.22
C ARG A 256 40.23 18.25 -19.45
N MET A 257 40.00 17.70 -20.64
CA MET A 257 40.44 16.32 -20.95
C MET A 257 41.97 16.13 -20.85
N SER A 258 42.75 17.18 -20.98
CA SER A 258 44.23 17.13 -20.83
C SER A 258 44.68 16.64 -19.43
N TYR A 259 43.81 16.70 -18.42
CA TYR A 259 44.07 16.24 -17.05
C TYR A 259 43.66 14.78 -16.81
N TYR A 260 43.14 14.07 -17.83
CA TYR A 260 42.67 12.70 -17.64
C TYR A 260 43.76 11.75 -17.13
N GLU A 261 44.93 11.77 -17.80
CA GLU A 261 46.05 10.90 -17.40
C GLU A 261 46.59 11.23 -16.02
N GLU A 262 46.67 12.53 -15.68
CA GLU A 262 47.05 12.95 -14.34
C GLU A 262 46.12 12.42 -13.25
N LEU A 263 44.82 12.60 -13.45
CA LEU A 263 43.81 12.25 -12.47
C LEU A 263 43.53 10.73 -12.35
N THR A 264 43.95 9.98 -13.37
CA THR A 264 43.83 8.50 -13.43
C THR A 264 45.17 7.77 -13.31
N ARG A 265 46.22 8.46 -12.81
CA ARG A 265 47.57 7.90 -12.72
C ARG A 265 47.68 6.79 -11.67
N SER A 266 47.20 7.02 -10.45
CA SER A 266 47.22 6.04 -9.37
C SER A 266 46.03 6.20 -8.43
N PRO A 267 45.43 5.09 -7.98
CA PRO A 267 44.39 5.11 -6.95
C PRO A 267 44.92 5.64 -5.60
N ASP A 268 46.22 5.54 -5.33
CA ASP A 268 46.83 5.95 -4.05
C ASP A 268 46.81 7.47 -3.82
N GLU A 269 46.69 8.24 -4.93
CA GLU A 269 46.52 9.70 -4.84
C GLU A 269 45.13 10.11 -4.33
N TRP A 270 44.18 9.18 -4.31
CA TRP A 270 42.81 9.40 -3.92
C TRP A 270 42.48 8.76 -2.58
N LYS A 271 41.57 9.40 -1.85
CA LYS A 271 40.95 8.88 -0.64
C LYS A 271 39.43 9.00 -0.74
N LYS A 272 38.75 8.27 0.13
CA LYS A 272 37.30 8.43 0.22
C LYS A 272 36.81 8.57 1.64
N PHE A 273 35.74 9.34 1.80
CA PHE A 273 34.90 9.31 2.99
C PHE A 273 33.62 8.53 2.73
N ILE A 274 33.25 7.69 3.69
CA ILE A 274 31.93 7.08 3.82
C ILE A 274 31.42 7.30 5.25
N ALA A 275 30.12 7.51 5.38
CA ALA A 275 29.49 7.65 6.68
C ALA A 275 29.54 6.35 7.47
N TYR A 276 29.66 6.45 8.80
CA TYR A 276 29.43 5.30 9.67
C TYR A 276 27.96 4.88 9.60
N THR A 277 27.72 3.58 9.56
CA THR A 277 26.37 3.03 9.72
C THR A 277 25.84 3.35 11.11
N PRO A 278 24.53 3.40 11.31
CA PRO A 278 23.94 3.58 12.64
C PRO A 278 24.43 2.54 13.67
N GLN A 279 24.68 1.30 13.24
CA GLN A 279 25.22 0.23 14.09
C GLN A 279 26.66 0.53 14.53
N GLU A 280 27.51 0.95 13.59
CA GLU A 280 28.89 1.34 13.90
C GLU A 280 28.95 2.56 14.79
N LYS A 281 28.09 3.56 14.60
CA LYS A 281 27.96 4.72 15.50
C LYS A 281 27.57 4.30 16.91
N ARG A 282 26.72 3.27 17.09
CA ARG A 282 26.31 2.75 18.39
C ARG A 282 27.41 1.96 19.10
N SER A 283 28.17 1.16 18.36
CA SER A 283 29.26 0.35 18.93
C SER A 283 30.44 1.21 19.42
N ARG A 284 30.61 2.41 18.85
CA ARG A 284 31.56 3.41 19.35
C ARG A 284 31.02 4.02 20.64
N ARG A 285 31.67 3.81 21.78
CA ARG A 285 31.34 4.38 23.09
C ARG A 285 31.43 5.92 23.06
N TRP A 286 30.51 6.58 22.44
CA TRP A 286 30.27 8.00 22.66
C TRP A 286 29.45 8.12 23.93
N PHE A 287 29.86 9.01 24.84
CA PHE A 287 29.11 9.30 26.04
C PHE A 287 27.72 9.81 25.67
N LYS A 288 26.74 8.91 25.74
CA LYS A 288 25.33 9.27 25.73
C LYS A 288 24.96 9.45 27.19
N ILE A 289 24.81 10.68 27.60
CA ILE A 289 24.26 11.01 28.91
C ILE A 289 22.78 11.32 28.72
N SER A 290 21.95 10.85 29.65
CA SER A 290 20.56 11.29 29.72
C SER A 290 20.54 12.79 30.03
N THR A 291 19.46 13.48 29.71
CA THR A 291 19.30 14.89 30.07
C THR A 291 19.34 15.05 31.59
N SER A 292 18.88 14.04 32.33
CA SER A 292 18.98 13.96 33.79
C SER A 292 20.44 13.93 34.27
N ASP A 293 21.28 13.07 33.65
CA ASP A 293 22.68 12.97 33.94
C ASP A 293 23.45 14.21 33.50
N PHE A 294 23.08 14.82 32.38
CA PHE A 294 23.61 16.09 31.93
C PHE A 294 23.30 17.20 32.95
N ARG A 295 22.06 17.28 33.46
CA ARG A 295 21.70 18.22 34.53
C ARG A 295 22.52 18.01 35.78
N LYS A 296 22.70 16.76 36.26
CA LYS A 296 23.43 16.43 37.46
C LYS A 296 24.96 16.64 37.34
N ASN A 297 25.53 16.23 36.19
CA ASN A 297 26.95 16.12 36.03
C ASN A 297 27.61 17.31 35.33
N PHE A 298 26.88 17.99 34.43
CA PHE A 298 27.37 19.10 33.63
C PHE A 298 26.77 20.45 34.02
N ARG A 299 25.44 20.53 34.22
CA ARG A 299 24.80 21.81 34.56
C ARG A 299 25.26 22.35 35.89
N GLU A 300 25.44 21.48 36.87
CA GLU A 300 25.84 21.88 38.21
C GLU A 300 27.37 22.10 38.36
N LYS A 301 28.19 21.48 37.50
CA LYS A 301 29.65 21.52 37.58
C LYS A 301 30.33 22.35 36.50
N GLU A 302 29.88 22.29 35.24
CA GLU A 302 30.57 22.95 34.12
C GLU A 302 29.74 24.05 33.46
N VAL A 303 28.43 24.00 33.60
CA VAL A 303 27.49 24.98 33.03
C VAL A 303 26.91 25.87 34.14
N GLY A 304 27.21 25.58 35.41
CA GLY A 304 26.83 26.39 36.53
C GLY A 304 27.65 27.70 36.64
N GLU A 305 27.69 28.30 37.83
CA GLU A 305 28.38 29.55 38.09
C GLU A 305 29.84 29.45 37.61
N GLY A 306 30.22 30.25 36.60
CA GLY A 306 31.54 30.28 35.98
C GLY A 306 31.72 29.45 34.70
N GLY A 307 30.77 28.66 34.25
CA GLY A 307 30.85 27.95 32.98
C GLY A 307 30.54 28.83 31.76
N ILE A 308 31.01 28.42 30.59
CA ILE A 308 30.83 29.18 29.32
C ILE A 308 29.37 29.46 28.95
N PHE A 309 28.42 28.66 29.43
CA PHE A 309 27.00 28.84 29.22
C PHE A 309 26.28 29.48 30.44
N ALA A 310 26.98 29.71 31.55
CA ALA A 310 26.42 30.29 32.77
C ALA A 310 25.63 31.61 32.53
N PRO A 311 26.08 32.55 31.68
CA PRO A 311 25.33 33.77 31.39
C PRO A 311 23.97 33.53 30.76
N TYR A 312 23.78 32.39 30.08
CA TYR A 312 22.54 32.06 29.36
C TYR A 312 21.57 31.24 30.21
N LEU A 313 22.02 30.68 31.34
CA LEU A 313 21.19 29.79 32.17
C LEU A 313 20.40 30.57 33.25
N ASN A 314 20.79 31.79 33.55
CA ASN A 314 20.18 32.63 34.58
C ASN A 314 19.07 33.56 34.04
N HIS A 315 18.74 33.48 32.77
CA HIS A 315 17.65 34.24 32.18
C HIS A 315 16.34 33.45 32.25
N GLU A 316 15.22 34.15 32.53
CA GLU A 316 13.87 33.59 32.45
C GLU A 316 13.55 32.94 31.09
N PHE A 317 14.27 33.34 30.07
CA PHE A 317 14.18 32.79 28.70
C PHE A 317 15.55 32.24 28.29
N THR A 318 15.75 30.94 28.38
CA THR A 318 16.92 30.29 27.78
C THR A 318 16.71 30.20 26.26
N LEU A 319 17.65 30.74 25.51
CA LEU A 319 17.72 30.59 24.05
C LEU A 319 18.11 29.16 23.61
N LEU A 320 18.54 28.31 24.54
CA LEU A 320 18.86 26.90 24.28
C LEU A 320 17.60 26.06 24.54
N PRO A 321 17.00 25.47 23.53
CA PRO A 321 15.89 24.53 23.72
C PRO A 321 16.45 23.30 24.50
N TYR A 322 15.90 23.06 25.67
CA TYR A 322 16.27 21.87 26.44
C TYR A 322 15.70 20.63 25.75
N ILE A 323 16.55 19.70 25.44
CA ILE A 323 16.14 18.34 25.10
C ILE A 323 15.83 17.64 26.41
N THR A 324 14.55 17.31 26.63
CA THR A 324 14.09 16.70 27.88
C THR A 324 13.82 15.22 27.70
N THR A 325 14.11 14.41 28.73
CA THR A 325 13.84 12.98 28.82
C THR A 325 12.90 12.68 29.99
N GLY A 326 12.40 11.47 30.08
CA GLY A 326 11.60 11.01 31.20
C GLY A 326 10.33 11.85 31.40
N LYS A 327 10.08 12.28 32.63
CA LYS A 327 8.90 13.04 33.04
C LYS A 327 8.78 14.42 32.38
N ASP A 328 9.91 15.00 32.00
CA ASP A 328 9.97 16.37 31.49
C ASP A 328 9.76 16.44 29.97
N ARG A 329 9.72 15.32 29.28
CA ARG A 329 9.43 15.33 27.83
C ARG A 329 7.94 15.55 27.57
N ARG A 330 7.65 16.35 26.55
CA ARG A 330 6.26 16.69 26.19
C ARG A 330 5.51 15.51 25.61
N ASN A 331 6.15 14.75 24.73
CA ASN A 331 5.54 13.61 24.07
C ASN A 331 6.37 12.34 24.25
N LYS A 332 5.73 11.21 24.31
CA LYS A 332 6.37 9.90 24.34
C LYS A 332 5.88 8.99 23.23
N PRO A 333 6.77 8.19 22.62
CA PRO A 333 6.36 7.15 21.70
C PRO A 333 5.81 5.95 22.47
N VAL A 334 4.69 5.42 22.00
CA VAL A 334 4.08 4.19 22.49
C VAL A 334 4.02 3.19 21.35
N TRP A 335 4.49 1.98 21.58
CA TRP A 335 4.39 0.88 20.63
C TRP A 335 2.99 0.27 20.72
N ALA A 336 2.13 0.66 19.77
CA ALA A 336 0.72 0.29 19.72
C ALA A 336 0.48 -0.83 18.69
N ASN A 337 1.26 -1.91 18.82
CA ASN A 337 1.15 -3.07 17.94
C ASN A 337 -0.25 -3.70 18.02
N GLU A 338 -0.85 -3.96 16.87
CA GLU A 338 -2.19 -4.55 16.76
C GLU A 338 -3.33 -3.74 17.42
N LYS A 339 -3.11 -2.48 17.78
CA LYS A 339 -4.17 -1.56 18.22
C LYS A 339 -5.22 -1.33 17.12
N TYR A 340 -4.76 -1.25 15.88
CA TYR A 340 -5.59 -1.08 14.70
C TYR A 340 -5.66 -2.38 13.90
N SER A 341 -6.78 -2.56 13.19
CA SER A 341 -6.91 -3.64 12.21
C SER A 341 -6.37 -3.20 10.86
N PRO A 342 -5.60 -4.05 10.15
CA PRO A 342 -5.27 -3.80 8.76
C PRO A 342 -6.52 -3.72 7.88
N PRO A 343 -6.54 -2.86 6.82
CA PRO A 343 -7.71 -2.74 5.97
C PRO A 343 -8.16 -4.06 5.33
N CYS A 344 -7.23 -4.96 4.99
CA CYS A 344 -7.53 -6.27 4.43
C CYS A 344 -8.24 -7.20 5.42
N GLU A 345 -7.90 -7.17 6.70
CA GLU A 345 -8.55 -7.94 7.76
C GLU A 345 -9.89 -7.31 8.14
N TYR A 346 -9.93 -5.98 8.31
CA TYR A 346 -11.13 -5.24 8.69
C TYR A 346 -12.28 -5.43 7.69
N ASN A 347 -11.97 -5.41 6.39
CA ASN A 347 -12.97 -5.58 5.32
C ASN A 347 -13.19 -7.03 4.91
N CYS A 348 -12.47 -7.98 5.49
CA CYS A 348 -12.74 -9.40 5.32
C CYS A 348 -13.85 -9.81 6.30
N PRO A 349 -15.02 -10.27 5.84
CA PRO A 349 -16.10 -10.68 6.75
C PRO A 349 -15.71 -11.82 7.69
N THR A 350 -14.71 -12.61 7.30
CA THR A 350 -14.17 -13.70 8.10
C THR A 350 -13.02 -13.24 9.00
N HIS A 351 -12.55 -11.99 8.85
CA HIS A 351 -11.43 -11.41 9.59
C HIS A 351 -10.13 -12.22 9.53
N ILE A 352 -9.81 -12.78 8.35
CA ILE A 352 -8.55 -13.52 8.16
C ILE A 352 -7.37 -12.55 8.28
N PRO A 353 -6.41 -12.80 9.19
CA PRO A 353 -5.26 -11.90 9.42
C PRO A 353 -4.20 -12.09 8.34
N SER A 354 -4.49 -11.59 7.12
CA SER A 354 -3.61 -11.74 5.95
C SER A 354 -2.21 -11.16 6.17
N HIS A 355 -2.06 -10.15 7.03
CA HIS A 355 -0.78 -9.57 7.42
C HIS A 355 0.07 -10.54 8.25
N LYS A 356 -0.55 -11.29 9.19
CA LYS A 356 0.13 -12.34 9.98
C LYS A 356 0.54 -13.51 9.07
N ARG A 357 -0.36 -13.88 8.15
CA ARG A 357 -0.05 -14.86 7.11
C ARG A 357 1.19 -14.47 6.30
N ALA A 358 1.24 -13.24 5.78
CA ALA A 358 2.39 -12.72 5.07
C ALA A 358 3.67 -12.70 5.94
N SER A 359 3.55 -12.41 7.23
CA SER A 359 4.68 -12.46 8.18
C SER A 359 5.24 -13.88 8.31
N LEU A 360 4.39 -14.89 8.47
CA LEU A 360 4.81 -16.30 8.54
C LEU A 360 5.50 -16.76 7.24
N ILE A 361 4.96 -16.37 6.07
CA ILE A 361 5.59 -16.69 4.78
C ILE A 361 6.99 -16.07 4.68
N ARG A 362 7.18 -14.81 5.08
CA ARG A 362 8.51 -14.16 5.11
C ARG A 362 9.50 -14.86 6.02
N GLN A 363 9.01 -15.48 7.10
CA GLN A 363 9.82 -16.27 8.03
C GLN A 363 10.11 -17.69 7.51
N GLY A 364 9.63 -18.04 6.31
CA GLY A 364 9.77 -19.40 5.76
C GLY A 364 8.77 -20.41 6.32
N LYS A 365 7.81 -19.99 7.14
CA LYS A 365 6.80 -20.81 7.81
C LYS A 365 5.53 -20.90 6.95
N LEU A 366 5.66 -21.51 5.76
CA LEU A 366 4.55 -21.56 4.79
C LEU A 366 3.39 -22.44 5.32
N TYR A 367 3.71 -23.56 5.98
CA TYR A 367 2.72 -24.48 6.54
C TYR A 367 1.86 -23.75 7.57
N GLU A 368 2.48 -23.11 8.54
CA GLU A 368 1.81 -22.36 9.60
C GLU A 368 0.99 -21.18 9.06
N ALA A 369 1.46 -20.57 7.98
CA ALA A 369 0.73 -19.49 7.30
C ALA A 369 -0.59 -19.97 6.68
N ILE A 370 -0.65 -21.21 6.23
CA ILE A 370 -1.84 -21.79 5.63
C ILE A 370 -2.75 -22.36 6.75
N GLU A 371 -2.17 -23.02 7.74
CA GLU A 371 -2.88 -23.52 8.93
C GLU A 371 -3.59 -22.36 9.65
N LEU A 372 -2.94 -21.20 9.77
CA LEU A 372 -3.57 -19.99 10.31
C LEU A 372 -4.87 -19.64 9.59
N VAL A 373 -4.93 -19.75 8.25
CA VAL A 373 -6.16 -19.46 7.49
C VAL A 373 -7.25 -20.49 7.80
N LEU A 374 -6.90 -21.76 7.94
CA LEU A 374 -7.83 -22.83 8.29
C LEU A 374 -8.45 -22.66 9.69
N GLN A 375 -7.77 -21.95 10.59
CA GLN A 375 -8.35 -21.55 11.88
C GLN A 375 -9.47 -20.50 11.73
N TYR A 376 -9.53 -19.78 10.63
CA TYR A 376 -10.54 -18.73 10.36
C TYR A 376 -11.63 -19.17 9.38
N SER A 377 -11.29 -20.02 8.41
CA SER A 377 -12.22 -20.47 7.36
C SER A 377 -11.94 -21.93 7.00
N PRO A 378 -12.98 -22.78 6.91
CA PRO A 378 -12.81 -24.16 6.46
C PRO A 378 -12.58 -24.29 4.94
N LEU A 379 -12.94 -23.25 4.17
CA LEU A 379 -13.02 -23.29 2.71
C LEU A 379 -12.18 -22.20 2.04
N PRO A 380 -10.86 -22.06 2.37
CA PRO A 380 -10.07 -20.96 1.81
C PRO A 380 -9.81 -21.11 0.30
N ALA A 381 -9.65 -22.31 -0.25
CA ALA A 381 -9.49 -22.49 -1.67
C ALA A 381 -10.79 -22.23 -2.44
N THR A 382 -11.91 -22.72 -1.95
CA THR A 382 -13.24 -22.47 -2.53
C THR A 382 -13.62 -21.01 -2.43
N VAL A 383 -13.62 -20.44 -1.21
CA VAL A 383 -14.13 -19.10 -0.97
C VAL A 383 -13.12 -18.04 -1.40
N CYS A 384 -11.95 -17.96 -0.75
CA CYS A 384 -10.96 -16.93 -1.07
C CYS A 384 -10.36 -17.10 -2.46
N GLY A 385 -10.07 -18.34 -2.86
CA GLY A 385 -9.44 -18.66 -4.14
C GLY A 385 -10.34 -18.45 -5.36
N GLN A 386 -11.60 -18.82 -5.29
CA GLN A 386 -12.48 -18.87 -6.46
C GLN A 386 -13.57 -17.81 -6.47
N ILE A 387 -14.40 -17.74 -5.42
CA ILE A 387 -15.69 -17.05 -5.50
C ILE A 387 -15.78 -15.71 -4.76
N CYS A 388 -14.89 -15.43 -3.82
CA CYS A 388 -14.89 -14.14 -3.10
C CYS A 388 -14.58 -12.98 -4.06
N PRO A 389 -15.31 -11.85 -4.00
CA PRO A 389 -14.99 -10.67 -4.78
C PRO A 389 -13.70 -9.97 -4.30
N ASN A 390 -12.95 -10.59 -3.39
CA ASN A 390 -11.67 -10.13 -2.87
C ASN A 390 -11.72 -8.79 -2.14
N LEU A 391 -12.67 -8.61 -1.23
CA LEU A 391 -12.84 -7.38 -0.42
C LEU A 391 -11.55 -6.97 0.30
N CYS A 392 -10.74 -7.95 0.73
CA CYS A 392 -9.42 -7.73 1.31
C CYS A 392 -8.44 -7.06 0.32
N MET A 393 -8.47 -7.45 -0.96
CA MET A 393 -7.63 -6.87 -2.01
C MET A 393 -8.12 -5.49 -2.40
N GLN A 394 -9.43 -5.27 -2.53
CA GLN A 394 -10.02 -3.96 -2.81
C GLN A 394 -9.67 -2.93 -1.74
N SER A 395 -9.53 -3.37 -0.49
CA SER A 395 -9.19 -2.51 0.65
C SER A 395 -7.69 -2.44 0.93
N CYS A 396 -6.86 -3.19 0.22
CA CYS A 396 -5.43 -3.24 0.47
C CYS A 396 -4.79 -1.86 0.32
N THR A 397 -4.09 -1.39 1.37
CA THR A 397 -3.36 -0.11 1.34
C THR A 397 -2.45 0.01 0.14
N ARG A 398 -1.84 -1.11 -0.28
CA ARG A 398 -0.96 -1.15 -1.44
C ARG A 398 -1.68 -0.80 -2.75
N GLY A 399 -2.99 -1.11 -2.86
CA GLY A 399 -3.78 -0.76 -4.04
C GLY A 399 -3.90 0.75 -4.33
N LYS A 400 -3.64 1.61 -3.33
CA LYS A 400 -3.55 3.07 -3.51
C LYS A 400 -2.18 3.54 -3.99
N PHE A 401 -1.19 2.67 -3.98
CA PHE A 401 0.19 2.95 -4.24
C PHE A 401 0.67 2.27 -5.54
N ASP A 402 0.35 0.97 -5.72
CA ASP A 402 0.62 0.21 -6.95
C ASP A 402 -0.49 -0.84 -7.20
N ASN A 403 -0.25 -2.10 -6.86
CA ASN A 403 -1.21 -3.19 -7.00
C ASN A 403 -1.46 -3.84 -5.63
N PRO A 404 -2.73 -4.19 -5.30
CA PRO A 404 -3.01 -4.94 -4.09
C PRO A 404 -2.31 -6.30 -4.11
N LEU A 405 -2.03 -6.86 -2.93
CA LEU A 405 -1.52 -8.22 -2.82
C LEU A 405 -2.53 -9.21 -3.41
N SER A 406 -2.03 -10.21 -4.12
CA SER A 406 -2.84 -11.33 -4.67
C SER A 406 -3.21 -12.34 -3.58
N ILE A 407 -3.91 -11.88 -2.52
CA ILE A 407 -4.26 -12.68 -1.34
C ILE A 407 -5.10 -13.90 -1.71
N ASN A 408 -5.94 -13.78 -2.72
CA ASN A 408 -6.80 -14.84 -3.22
C ASN A 408 -6.01 -16.04 -3.76
N LYS A 409 -4.90 -15.81 -4.44
CA LYS A 409 -4.05 -16.90 -4.98
C LYS A 409 -3.45 -17.79 -3.89
N LEU A 410 -3.29 -17.23 -2.69
CA LEU A 410 -2.83 -17.99 -1.54
C LEU A 410 -3.91 -18.94 -0.98
N GLY A 411 -5.17 -18.81 -1.38
CA GLY A 411 -6.27 -19.69 -0.92
C GLY A 411 -6.10 -21.11 -1.38
N SER A 412 -5.70 -21.34 -2.63
CA SER A 412 -5.52 -22.67 -3.22
C SER A 412 -4.46 -23.52 -2.53
N LEU A 413 -3.47 -22.89 -1.90
CA LEU A 413 -2.44 -23.61 -1.14
C LEU A 413 -3.02 -24.47 -0.01
N ALA A 414 -4.19 -24.12 0.52
CA ALA A 414 -4.85 -24.87 1.58
C ALA A 414 -5.36 -26.24 1.16
N LEU A 415 -5.47 -26.54 -0.13
CA LEU A 415 -5.94 -27.83 -0.62
C LEU A 415 -5.04 -29.01 -0.19
N ASN A 416 -3.76 -28.76 0.00
CA ASN A 416 -2.77 -29.80 0.26
C ASN A 416 -2.38 -29.93 1.75
N ILE A 417 -3.10 -29.24 2.63
CA ILE A 417 -2.85 -29.24 4.07
C ILE A 417 -3.99 -29.96 4.79
N PRO A 418 -3.70 -30.85 5.74
CA PRO A 418 -4.71 -31.53 6.55
C PRO A 418 -5.48 -30.55 7.44
N ALA A 419 -6.53 -31.02 8.05
CA ALA A 419 -7.27 -30.25 9.04
C ALA A 419 -6.35 -29.90 10.24
N PRO A 420 -6.48 -28.66 10.82
CA PRO A 420 -5.74 -28.30 12.03
C PRO A 420 -6.13 -29.20 13.21
N LYS A 421 -5.21 -29.32 14.17
CA LYS A 421 -5.48 -30.08 15.39
C LYS A 421 -6.64 -29.43 16.17
N ARG A 422 -7.56 -30.24 16.65
CA ARG A 422 -8.64 -29.83 17.55
C ARG A 422 -8.14 -29.65 18.98
N ASP A 423 -8.81 -28.77 19.71
CA ASP A 423 -8.67 -28.69 21.16
C ASP A 423 -9.23 -29.93 21.82
N ASP A 424 -8.92 -30.11 23.09
CA ASP A 424 -9.43 -31.24 23.88
C ASP A 424 -10.97 -31.21 23.95
N PRO A 425 -11.63 -32.39 23.99
CA PRO A 425 -13.08 -32.47 24.03
C PRO A 425 -13.69 -31.71 25.20
N THR A 426 -14.65 -30.82 24.94
CA THR A 426 -15.34 -30.01 25.96
C THR A 426 -16.53 -30.71 26.58
N GLY A 427 -17.03 -31.78 25.94
CA GLY A 427 -18.27 -32.48 26.35
C GLY A 427 -19.56 -31.81 25.87
N HIS A 428 -19.53 -30.56 25.41
CA HIS A 428 -20.73 -29.84 24.95
C HIS A 428 -21.20 -30.32 23.58
N THR A 429 -22.53 -30.36 23.41
CA THR A 429 -23.19 -30.81 22.17
C THR A 429 -23.92 -29.66 21.46
N ILE A 430 -23.60 -29.46 20.20
CA ILE A 430 -24.20 -28.40 19.40
C ILE A 430 -24.78 -28.98 18.11
N ALA A 431 -25.99 -28.55 17.75
CA ALA A 431 -26.60 -28.88 16.48
C ALA A 431 -26.44 -27.72 15.49
N VAL A 432 -26.10 -28.02 14.25
CA VAL A 432 -26.09 -27.08 13.14
C VAL A 432 -27.05 -27.57 12.06
N ILE A 433 -28.07 -26.79 11.73
CA ILE A 433 -29.10 -27.11 10.71
C ILE A 433 -28.78 -26.37 9.42
N GLY A 434 -28.31 -27.11 8.43
CA GLY A 434 -27.88 -26.62 7.10
C GLY A 434 -26.38 -26.74 6.88
N GLY A 435 -25.98 -27.53 5.88
CA GLY A 435 -24.60 -27.77 5.46
C GLY A 435 -24.08 -26.78 4.38
N GLY A 436 -24.64 -25.57 4.32
CA GLY A 436 -24.16 -24.47 3.47
C GLY A 436 -22.96 -23.74 4.10
N PRO A 437 -22.42 -22.68 3.45
CA PRO A 437 -21.19 -21.99 3.90
C PRO A 437 -21.21 -21.53 5.35
N ALA A 438 -22.36 -21.01 5.82
CA ALA A 438 -22.52 -20.53 7.20
C ALA A 438 -22.44 -21.68 8.20
N GLY A 439 -23.22 -22.75 7.98
CA GLY A 439 -23.24 -23.92 8.85
C GLY A 439 -21.93 -24.70 8.85
N LEU A 440 -21.28 -24.82 7.70
CA LEU A 440 -19.95 -25.39 7.57
C LEU A 440 -18.93 -24.58 8.39
N SER A 441 -18.97 -23.25 8.30
CA SER A 441 -18.08 -22.40 9.08
C SER A 441 -18.31 -22.56 10.59
N ALA A 442 -19.57 -22.52 11.04
CA ALA A 442 -19.90 -22.72 12.45
C ALA A 442 -19.47 -24.08 12.95
N SER A 443 -19.78 -25.14 12.20
CA SER A 443 -19.39 -26.51 12.55
C SER A 443 -17.88 -26.69 12.68
N TRP A 444 -17.13 -26.12 11.74
CA TRP A 444 -15.68 -26.11 11.73
C TRP A 444 -15.08 -25.42 12.95
N GLN A 445 -15.52 -24.20 13.23
CA GLN A 445 -14.99 -23.39 14.32
C GLN A 445 -15.28 -24.05 15.69
N LEU A 446 -16.49 -24.61 15.87
CA LEU A 446 -16.84 -25.28 17.09
C LEU A 446 -16.12 -26.62 17.25
N ALA A 447 -15.92 -27.37 16.16
CA ALA A 447 -15.14 -28.60 16.16
C ALA A 447 -13.66 -28.34 16.51
N LEU A 448 -13.06 -27.27 15.99
CA LEU A 448 -11.69 -26.84 16.36
C LEU A 448 -11.58 -26.66 17.88
N LYS A 449 -12.60 -26.06 18.50
CA LYS A 449 -12.66 -25.82 19.97
C LYS A 449 -13.07 -27.02 20.80
N GLY A 450 -13.06 -28.23 20.24
CA GLY A 450 -13.30 -29.48 20.95
C GLY A 450 -14.77 -29.79 21.21
N HIS A 451 -15.73 -29.04 20.65
CA HIS A 451 -17.16 -29.36 20.84
C HIS A 451 -17.61 -30.54 19.96
N ASN A 452 -18.67 -31.21 20.38
CA ASN A 452 -19.30 -32.31 19.65
C ASN A 452 -20.42 -31.73 18.75
N ILE A 453 -20.29 -31.84 17.43
CA ILE A 453 -21.16 -31.21 16.46
C ILE A 453 -21.99 -32.23 15.69
N GLY A 454 -23.32 -32.03 15.69
CA GLY A 454 -24.25 -32.66 14.76
C GLY A 454 -24.64 -31.69 13.65
N LEU A 455 -24.20 -31.96 12.39
CA LEU A 455 -24.53 -31.19 11.22
C LEU A 455 -25.61 -31.88 10.40
N TYR A 456 -26.79 -31.26 10.32
CA TYR A 456 -27.99 -31.78 9.64
C TYR A 456 -28.17 -31.10 8.29
N GLU A 457 -28.11 -31.86 7.19
CA GLU A 457 -28.26 -31.36 5.82
C GLU A 457 -29.42 -32.07 5.11
N ALA A 458 -30.30 -31.26 4.51
CA ALA A 458 -31.48 -31.75 3.83
C ALA A 458 -31.20 -32.52 2.53
N THR A 459 -30.06 -32.26 1.91
CA THR A 459 -29.66 -32.90 0.65
C THR A 459 -28.65 -34.04 0.87
N ASP A 460 -28.32 -34.75 -0.20
CA ASP A 460 -27.32 -35.81 -0.21
C ASP A 460 -25.86 -35.33 -0.15
N LYS A 461 -25.64 -33.99 -0.22
CA LYS A 461 -24.31 -33.39 -0.26
C LYS A 461 -24.21 -32.10 0.58
N LEU A 462 -23.03 -31.90 1.16
CA LEU A 462 -22.67 -30.64 1.79
C LEU A 462 -22.37 -29.56 0.74
N GLY A 463 -22.40 -28.29 1.16
CA GLY A 463 -22.02 -27.14 0.36
C GLY A 463 -23.17 -26.16 0.09
N GLY A 464 -24.44 -26.60 0.20
CA GLY A 464 -25.59 -25.74 -0.10
C GLY A 464 -25.50 -25.07 -1.48
N LYS A 465 -25.66 -23.75 -1.55
CA LYS A 465 -25.56 -23.02 -2.83
C LYS A 465 -24.18 -23.11 -3.50
N LEU A 466 -23.09 -23.41 -2.80
CA LEU A 466 -21.79 -23.68 -3.42
C LEU A 466 -21.84 -24.92 -4.34
N GLU A 467 -22.53 -25.94 -3.90
CA GLU A 467 -22.72 -27.16 -4.67
C GLU A 467 -23.81 -26.97 -5.72
N LEU A 468 -24.91 -26.30 -5.38
CA LEU A 468 -26.13 -26.28 -6.19
C LEU A 468 -26.15 -25.15 -7.24
N CYS A 469 -25.62 -23.94 -6.91
CA CYS A 469 -25.91 -22.75 -7.70
C CYS A 469 -24.69 -22.03 -8.27
N ILE A 470 -23.48 -22.28 -7.77
CA ILE A 470 -22.28 -21.64 -8.36
C ILE A 470 -21.87 -22.39 -9.64
N PRO A 471 -21.73 -21.73 -10.79
CA PRO A 471 -21.30 -22.38 -12.02
C PRO A 471 -19.97 -23.13 -11.87
N ARG A 472 -19.89 -24.34 -12.43
CA ARG A 472 -18.67 -25.19 -12.35
C ARG A 472 -17.44 -24.57 -13.00
N GLU A 473 -17.62 -23.71 -13.99
CA GLU A 473 -16.53 -22.91 -14.57
C GLU A 473 -15.88 -22.01 -13.52
N ARG A 474 -16.67 -21.47 -12.60
CA ARG A 474 -16.24 -20.56 -11.55
C ARG A 474 -15.80 -21.30 -10.28
N LEU A 475 -16.42 -22.41 -9.94
CA LEU A 475 -16.08 -23.27 -8.80
C LEU A 475 -15.98 -24.73 -9.26
N PRO A 476 -14.77 -25.19 -9.62
CA PRO A 476 -14.53 -26.61 -9.91
C PRO A 476 -14.93 -27.51 -8.74
N GLN A 477 -15.63 -28.58 -9.05
CA GLN A 477 -16.20 -29.45 -8.02
C GLN A 477 -15.15 -30.12 -7.15
N GLU A 478 -14.02 -30.51 -7.76
CA GLU A 478 -12.90 -31.15 -7.06
C GLU A 478 -12.32 -30.28 -5.94
N ILE A 479 -12.27 -28.96 -6.13
CA ILE A 479 -11.80 -28.02 -5.11
C ILE A 479 -12.73 -28.04 -3.91
N LEU A 480 -14.04 -27.90 -4.16
CA LEU A 480 -15.04 -27.92 -3.09
C LEU A 480 -15.06 -29.25 -2.35
N GLN A 481 -15.07 -30.38 -3.06
CA GLN A 481 -15.13 -31.72 -2.46
C GLN A 481 -13.91 -32.02 -1.61
N LYS A 482 -12.71 -31.61 -2.06
CA LYS A 482 -11.47 -31.78 -1.29
C LYS A 482 -11.49 -31.01 0.03
N GLU A 483 -12.03 -29.80 0.05
CA GLU A 483 -12.17 -29.02 1.30
C GLU A 483 -13.27 -29.59 2.19
N LEU A 484 -14.36 -30.08 1.63
CA LEU A 484 -15.46 -30.71 2.40
C LEU A 484 -15.04 -32.02 3.05
N SER A 485 -14.10 -32.77 2.48
CA SER A 485 -13.63 -34.03 3.07
C SER A 485 -13.03 -33.86 4.46
N ARG A 486 -12.40 -32.70 4.74
CA ARG A 486 -11.81 -32.40 6.06
C ARG A 486 -12.81 -32.38 7.22
N PHE A 487 -14.09 -32.17 6.96
CA PHE A 487 -15.10 -32.13 8.03
C PHE A 487 -15.25 -33.46 8.73
N ARG A 488 -15.08 -34.58 8.03
CA ARG A 488 -15.04 -35.91 8.64
C ARG A 488 -13.79 -36.12 9.50
N GLU A 489 -12.65 -35.63 9.01
CA GLU A 489 -11.37 -35.64 9.75
C GLU A 489 -11.50 -34.82 11.06
N MET A 490 -12.27 -33.72 11.00
CA MET A 490 -12.57 -32.90 12.18
C MET A 490 -13.58 -33.51 13.15
N GLY A 491 -14.06 -34.75 12.92
CA GLY A 491 -14.99 -35.42 13.81
C GLY A 491 -16.37 -34.77 13.90
N VAL A 492 -16.81 -34.07 12.85
CA VAL A 492 -18.18 -33.55 12.73
C VAL A 492 -19.10 -34.70 12.36
N ASN A 493 -20.16 -34.93 13.14
CA ASN A 493 -21.18 -35.91 12.83
C ASN A 493 -22.12 -35.34 11.75
N ILE A 494 -22.03 -35.86 10.55
CA ILE A 494 -22.76 -35.35 9.37
C ILE A 494 -23.95 -36.26 9.09
N TYR A 495 -25.14 -35.65 9.10
CA TYR A 495 -26.43 -36.30 8.76
C TYR A 495 -26.93 -35.71 7.45
N LEU A 496 -26.76 -36.48 6.35
CA LEU A 496 -27.24 -36.11 5.00
C LEU A 496 -28.65 -36.66 4.75
N ASN A 497 -29.42 -36.08 3.83
CA ASN A 497 -30.82 -36.38 3.54
C ASN A 497 -31.71 -36.23 4.79
N GLU A 498 -31.31 -35.37 5.71
CA GLU A 498 -32.01 -35.12 6.98
C GLU A 498 -32.69 -33.74 6.88
N LYS A 499 -33.88 -33.73 6.27
CA LYS A 499 -34.70 -32.51 6.20
C LYS A 499 -35.37 -32.31 7.56
N VAL A 500 -34.99 -31.27 8.26
CA VAL A 500 -35.54 -30.90 9.57
C VAL A 500 -36.93 -30.29 9.37
N ASP A 501 -37.96 -30.95 9.89
CA ASP A 501 -39.32 -30.43 10.11
C ASP A 501 -39.50 -29.97 11.57
N GLN A 502 -40.68 -29.49 11.92
CA GLN A 502 -40.96 -28.97 13.27
C GLN A 502 -40.72 -30.04 14.37
N LYS A 503 -41.16 -31.28 14.16
CA LYS A 503 -40.95 -32.38 15.09
C LYS A 503 -39.48 -32.70 15.27
N ARG A 504 -38.75 -32.76 14.15
CA ARG A 504 -37.31 -33.01 14.17
C ARG A 504 -36.53 -31.87 14.83
N PHE A 505 -36.97 -30.64 14.61
CA PHE A 505 -36.37 -29.48 15.28
C PHE A 505 -36.51 -29.58 16.81
N GLU A 506 -37.71 -29.94 17.31
CA GLU A 506 -37.95 -30.14 18.74
C GLU A 506 -37.09 -31.26 19.35
N GLU A 507 -36.89 -32.37 18.62
CA GLU A 507 -35.96 -33.43 19.01
C GLU A 507 -34.53 -32.96 19.11
N ILE A 508 -34.04 -32.24 18.09
CA ILE A 508 -32.71 -31.65 18.04
C ILE A 508 -32.53 -30.63 19.18
N TYR A 509 -33.51 -29.77 19.41
CA TYR A 509 -33.52 -28.77 20.46
C TYR A 509 -33.40 -29.37 21.84
N LYS A 510 -34.07 -30.50 22.10
CA LYS A 510 -33.99 -31.22 23.39
C LYS A 510 -32.64 -31.86 23.64
N ASN A 511 -32.03 -32.39 22.59
CA ASN A 511 -30.84 -33.25 22.71
C ASN A 511 -29.51 -32.48 22.62
N HIS A 512 -29.52 -31.17 22.28
CA HIS A 512 -28.32 -30.35 22.18
C HIS A 512 -28.44 -29.12 23.07
N GLU A 513 -27.32 -28.62 23.55
CA GLU A 513 -27.25 -27.41 24.37
C GLU A 513 -27.50 -26.15 23.59
N ILE A 514 -27.01 -26.10 22.34
CA ILE A 514 -27.18 -24.98 21.40
C ILE A 514 -27.62 -25.51 20.04
N VAL A 515 -28.49 -24.78 19.37
CA VAL A 515 -28.90 -25.01 17.98
C VAL A 515 -28.56 -23.82 17.10
N ILE A 516 -27.86 -24.06 16.01
CA ILE A 516 -27.52 -23.03 15.04
C ILE A 516 -28.29 -23.29 13.76
N VAL A 517 -29.19 -22.38 13.40
CA VAL A 517 -29.99 -22.43 12.15
C VAL A 517 -29.21 -21.73 11.04
N ALA A 518 -28.75 -22.51 10.07
CA ALA A 518 -27.99 -22.08 8.90
C ALA A 518 -28.60 -22.59 7.58
N CYS A 519 -29.92 -22.69 7.54
CA CYS A 519 -30.69 -23.33 6.44
C CYS A 519 -30.61 -22.57 5.12
N GLY A 520 -30.07 -21.33 5.11
CA GLY A 520 -29.98 -20.50 3.92
C GLY A 520 -31.34 -20.03 3.38
N ALA A 521 -31.34 -19.57 2.13
CA ALA A 521 -32.54 -19.13 1.40
C ALA A 521 -32.62 -19.93 0.10
N HIS A 522 -33.61 -20.82 0.00
CA HIS A 522 -33.76 -21.77 -1.12
C HIS A 522 -35.12 -21.70 -1.82
N LYS A 523 -36.01 -20.78 -1.40
CA LYS A 523 -37.30 -20.54 -2.06
C LYS A 523 -37.18 -19.31 -2.95
N PRO A 524 -37.20 -19.47 -4.29
CA PRO A 524 -37.11 -18.34 -5.20
C PRO A 524 -38.26 -17.35 -5.00
N ARG A 525 -37.94 -16.05 -5.06
CA ARG A 525 -38.96 -15.01 -5.17
C ARG A 525 -39.49 -14.99 -6.59
N VAL A 526 -40.79 -14.96 -6.70
CA VAL A 526 -41.51 -14.81 -7.99
C VAL A 526 -42.12 -13.41 -8.03
N ILE A 527 -41.86 -12.70 -9.15
CA ILE A 527 -42.55 -11.43 -9.43
C ILE A 527 -43.85 -11.77 -10.13
N PRO A 528 -45.02 -11.32 -9.62
CA PRO A 528 -46.27 -11.57 -10.30
C PRO A 528 -46.41 -10.64 -11.52
N PHE A 529 -46.37 -11.22 -12.73
CA PHE A 529 -46.74 -10.59 -13.99
C PHE A 529 -47.40 -11.63 -14.88
N SER A 530 -48.22 -11.22 -15.84
CA SER A 530 -48.91 -12.12 -16.74
C SER A 530 -47.91 -12.94 -17.56
N GLY A 531 -48.02 -14.29 -17.53
CA GLY A 531 -47.08 -15.23 -18.17
C GLY A 531 -45.85 -15.60 -17.33
N SER A 532 -45.77 -15.15 -16.06
CA SER A 532 -44.64 -15.49 -15.15
C SER A 532 -44.53 -16.97 -14.84
N GLU A 533 -45.63 -17.73 -15.01
CA GLU A 533 -45.67 -19.19 -14.88
C GLU A 533 -44.86 -19.96 -15.92
N HIS A 534 -44.52 -19.30 -17.03
CA HIS A 534 -43.65 -19.84 -18.07
C HIS A 534 -42.17 -19.46 -17.89
N ALA A 535 -41.84 -18.64 -16.90
CA ALA A 535 -40.48 -18.28 -16.60
C ALA A 535 -39.80 -19.30 -15.64
N VAL A 536 -38.50 -19.46 -15.80
CA VAL A 536 -37.69 -20.32 -14.92
C VAL A 536 -37.01 -19.46 -13.84
N THR A 537 -36.85 -19.98 -12.63
CA THR A 537 -36.12 -19.24 -11.60
C THR A 537 -34.63 -19.44 -11.80
N ALA A 538 -33.81 -18.43 -11.38
CA ALA A 538 -32.35 -18.52 -11.41
C ALA A 538 -31.85 -19.71 -10.59
N TYR A 539 -32.50 -19.97 -9.45
CA TYR A 539 -32.15 -21.10 -8.59
C TYR A 539 -32.32 -22.44 -9.32
N ASP A 540 -33.47 -22.68 -9.94
CA ASP A 540 -33.73 -23.93 -10.64
C ASP A 540 -32.85 -24.08 -11.89
N PHE A 541 -32.62 -22.99 -12.62
CA PHE A 541 -31.73 -22.99 -13.79
C PHE A 541 -30.31 -23.40 -13.42
N LEU A 542 -29.71 -22.75 -12.42
CA LEU A 542 -28.33 -23.02 -11.99
C LEU A 542 -28.21 -24.41 -11.34
N LYS A 543 -29.20 -24.81 -10.54
CA LYS A 543 -29.24 -26.14 -9.93
C LYS A 543 -29.27 -27.24 -10.98
N ASN A 544 -30.15 -27.11 -11.98
CA ASN A 544 -30.23 -28.08 -13.08
C ASN A 544 -28.92 -28.14 -13.87
N ALA A 545 -28.33 -26.99 -14.17
CA ALA A 545 -27.02 -26.93 -14.82
C ALA A 545 -25.92 -27.67 -14.02
N ASN A 546 -25.88 -27.49 -12.71
CA ASN A 546 -24.86 -28.12 -11.87
C ASN A 546 -25.12 -29.62 -11.60
N THR A 547 -26.35 -30.11 -11.75
CA THR A 547 -26.70 -31.52 -11.56
C THR A 547 -26.64 -32.33 -12.87
N GLY A 548 -26.16 -31.73 -13.95
CA GLY A 548 -25.99 -32.41 -15.26
C GLY A 548 -27.20 -32.33 -16.17
N ASN A 549 -28.28 -31.64 -15.76
CA ASN A 549 -29.49 -31.41 -16.56
C ASN A 549 -29.40 -30.09 -17.32
N LEU A 550 -28.36 -29.97 -18.14
CA LEU A 550 -28.09 -28.76 -18.92
C LEU A 550 -29.21 -28.52 -19.96
N PRO A 551 -29.87 -27.37 -19.93
CA PRO A 551 -30.82 -27.05 -21.00
C PRO A 551 -30.06 -26.79 -22.30
N ASP A 552 -30.60 -27.28 -23.43
CA ASP A 552 -30.11 -26.90 -24.73
C ASP A 552 -30.67 -25.52 -25.10
N LEU A 553 -29.80 -24.51 -25.06
CA LEU A 553 -30.15 -23.13 -25.38
C LEU A 553 -29.57 -22.67 -26.73
N LYS A 554 -29.11 -23.60 -27.56
CA LYS A 554 -28.52 -23.28 -28.87
C LYS A 554 -29.45 -22.43 -29.72
N GLY A 555 -28.96 -21.25 -30.11
CA GLY A 555 -29.67 -20.28 -30.92
C GLY A 555 -30.85 -19.59 -30.21
N ARG A 556 -30.98 -19.69 -28.88
CA ARG A 556 -32.06 -19.06 -28.12
C ARG A 556 -31.68 -17.70 -27.59
N LYS A 557 -32.65 -16.80 -27.55
CA LYS A 557 -32.55 -15.47 -26.92
C LYS A 557 -33.08 -15.54 -25.50
N ILE A 558 -32.24 -15.20 -24.56
CA ILE A 558 -32.51 -15.30 -23.10
C ILE A 558 -32.67 -13.91 -22.51
N VAL A 559 -33.77 -13.70 -21.78
CA VAL A 559 -33.94 -12.48 -20.96
C VAL A 559 -33.97 -12.84 -19.50
N ILE A 560 -33.10 -12.15 -18.71
CA ILE A 560 -32.96 -12.33 -17.26
C ILE A 560 -33.59 -11.14 -16.58
N ILE A 561 -34.55 -11.36 -15.68
CA ILE A 561 -35.14 -10.33 -14.82
C ILE A 561 -34.41 -10.29 -13.51
N GLY A 562 -33.61 -9.22 -13.28
CA GLY A 562 -32.72 -9.04 -12.15
C GLY A 562 -31.25 -9.11 -12.54
N ALA A 563 -30.53 -7.97 -12.45
CA ALA A 563 -29.13 -7.82 -12.82
C ALA A 563 -28.21 -7.77 -11.56
N GLY A 564 -28.44 -8.67 -10.60
CA GLY A 564 -27.54 -8.95 -9.50
C GLY A 564 -26.46 -9.98 -9.86
N ASN A 565 -25.52 -10.29 -8.95
CA ASN A 565 -24.45 -11.26 -9.20
C ASN A 565 -24.97 -12.64 -9.62
N VAL A 566 -26.09 -13.12 -9.04
CA VAL A 566 -26.73 -14.38 -9.45
C VAL A 566 -27.23 -14.29 -10.89
N GLY A 567 -27.83 -13.15 -11.30
CA GLY A 567 -28.24 -12.92 -12.69
C GLY A 567 -27.06 -12.96 -13.66
N MET A 568 -25.88 -12.48 -13.25
CA MET A 568 -24.66 -12.56 -14.07
C MET A 568 -24.12 -13.99 -14.16
N ASP A 569 -24.21 -14.77 -13.08
CA ASP A 569 -23.88 -16.21 -13.10
C ASP A 569 -24.83 -16.97 -14.06
N VAL A 570 -26.12 -16.65 -14.01
CA VAL A 570 -27.12 -17.20 -14.93
C VAL A 570 -26.78 -16.83 -16.39
N ALA A 571 -26.42 -15.57 -16.64
CA ALA A 571 -26.05 -15.09 -17.97
C ALA A 571 -24.81 -15.83 -18.51
N SER A 572 -23.79 -15.97 -17.71
CA SER A 572 -22.57 -16.69 -18.06
C SER A 572 -22.86 -18.17 -18.35
N GLN A 573 -23.71 -18.80 -17.55
CA GLN A 573 -24.10 -20.20 -17.71
C GLN A 573 -25.00 -20.40 -18.94
N ALA A 574 -25.89 -19.44 -19.26
CA ALA A 574 -26.73 -19.50 -20.46
C ALA A 574 -25.87 -19.52 -21.73
N TYR A 575 -24.83 -18.71 -21.82
CA TYR A 575 -23.85 -18.78 -22.92
C TYR A 575 -23.14 -20.13 -22.99
N ASN A 576 -22.76 -20.70 -21.84
CA ASN A 576 -22.15 -22.02 -21.77
C ASN A 576 -23.10 -23.12 -22.29
N CYS A 577 -24.42 -22.92 -22.17
CA CYS A 577 -25.48 -23.79 -22.73
C CYS A 577 -25.82 -23.48 -24.20
N GLY A 578 -25.11 -22.55 -24.85
CA GLY A 578 -25.26 -22.23 -26.27
C GLY A 578 -26.21 -21.10 -26.61
N ALA A 579 -26.63 -20.26 -25.64
CA ALA A 579 -27.51 -19.12 -25.92
C ALA A 579 -26.93 -18.20 -27.00
N GLU A 580 -27.76 -17.74 -27.94
CA GLU A 580 -27.39 -16.80 -29.00
C GLU A 580 -27.16 -15.40 -28.43
N SER A 581 -28.06 -14.96 -27.55
CA SER A 581 -27.98 -13.66 -26.90
C SER A 581 -28.58 -13.73 -25.51
N VAL A 582 -27.99 -12.93 -24.57
CA VAL A 582 -28.49 -12.79 -23.20
C VAL A 582 -28.63 -11.32 -22.87
N ILE A 583 -29.83 -10.92 -22.44
CA ILE A 583 -30.13 -9.58 -21.97
C ILE A 583 -30.59 -9.65 -20.52
N ALA A 584 -29.93 -8.95 -19.63
CA ALA A 584 -30.37 -8.78 -18.25
C ALA A 584 -31.09 -7.44 -18.08
N VAL A 585 -32.28 -7.47 -17.49
CA VAL A 585 -33.08 -6.27 -17.22
C VAL A 585 -33.26 -6.07 -15.72
N ASP A 586 -33.24 -4.81 -15.26
CA ASP A 586 -33.47 -4.48 -13.85
C ASP A 586 -34.35 -3.21 -13.73
N ILE A 587 -35.04 -3.08 -12.61
CA ILE A 587 -35.86 -1.88 -12.32
C ILE A 587 -35.00 -0.70 -11.83
N GLN A 588 -33.79 -0.96 -11.44
CA GLN A 588 -32.83 -0.01 -10.89
C GLN A 588 -31.43 -0.24 -11.46
N LYS A 589 -30.47 0.61 -11.09
CA LYS A 589 -29.07 0.40 -11.45
C LYS A 589 -28.63 -1.01 -11.02
N PRO A 590 -27.99 -1.78 -11.91
CA PRO A 590 -27.54 -3.14 -11.62
C PRO A 590 -26.75 -3.24 -10.32
N ALA A 591 -27.10 -4.21 -9.48
CA ALA A 591 -26.40 -4.47 -8.22
C ALA A 591 -25.20 -5.41 -8.39
N ALA A 592 -25.02 -6.00 -9.58
CA ALA A 592 -23.88 -6.86 -9.88
C ALA A 592 -22.55 -6.09 -9.87
N PHE A 593 -21.49 -6.74 -9.44
CA PHE A 593 -20.14 -6.19 -9.39
C PHE A 593 -19.09 -7.29 -9.47
N GLY A 594 -17.84 -6.90 -9.75
CA GLY A 594 -16.68 -7.80 -9.74
C GLY A 594 -16.69 -8.80 -10.90
N LYS A 595 -16.12 -9.98 -10.66
CA LYS A 595 -15.84 -11.00 -11.68
C LYS A 595 -17.09 -11.51 -12.38
N GLU A 596 -18.21 -11.65 -11.68
CA GLU A 596 -19.48 -12.11 -12.23
C GLU A 596 -19.97 -11.18 -13.33
N MET A 597 -19.98 -9.88 -13.03
CA MET A 597 -20.34 -8.84 -13.98
C MET A 597 -19.39 -8.80 -15.18
N GLU A 598 -18.08 -8.79 -14.92
CA GLU A 598 -17.04 -8.77 -15.96
C GLU A 598 -17.13 -9.97 -16.87
N THR A 599 -17.34 -11.17 -16.34
CA THR A 599 -17.46 -12.41 -17.12
C THR A 599 -18.71 -12.41 -17.98
N ALA A 600 -19.86 -12.04 -17.42
CA ALA A 600 -21.11 -11.99 -18.16
C ALA A 600 -21.05 -10.98 -19.33
N VAL A 601 -20.53 -9.78 -19.06
CA VAL A 601 -20.36 -8.73 -20.09
C VAL A 601 -19.36 -9.16 -21.16
N SER A 602 -18.23 -9.78 -20.79
CA SER A 602 -17.23 -10.27 -21.74
C SER A 602 -17.77 -11.36 -22.67
N LYS A 603 -18.75 -12.14 -22.22
CA LYS A 603 -19.46 -13.14 -23.03
C LYS A 603 -20.55 -12.53 -23.95
N GLY A 604 -20.83 -11.24 -23.82
CA GLY A 604 -21.78 -10.51 -24.67
C GLY A 604 -23.10 -10.14 -23.99
N THR A 605 -23.26 -10.32 -22.67
CA THR A 605 -24.48 -9.94 -21.96
C THR A 605 -24.73 -8.44 -22.04
N GLN A 606 -25.91 -8.04 -22.50
CA GLN A 606 -26.38 -6.67 -22.44
C GLN A 606 -27.19 -6.46 -21.16
N ILE A 607 -27.02 -5.28 -20.55
CA ILE A 607 -27.72 -4.92 -19.31
C ILE A 607 -28.55 -3.67 -19.58
N ILE A 608 -29.88 -3.74 -19.38
CA ILE A 608 -30.81 -2.64 -19.65
C ILE A 608 -31.58 -2.30 -18.38
N TRP A 609 -31.57 -1.01 -18.01
CA TRP A 609 -32.29 -0.48 -16.85
C TRP A 609 -32.59 1.02 -17.03
N PRO A 610 -33.67 1.59 -16.45
CA PRO A 610 -34.72 0.88 -15.72
C PRO A 610 -35.72 0.21 -16.66
N LYS A 611 -36.14 -1.03 -16.32
CA LYS A 611 -37.15 -1.78 -17.04
C LYS A 611 -38.14 -2.44 -16.09
N PHE A 612 -39.42 -2.15 -16.24
CA PHE A 612 -40.47 -2.73 -15.42
C PHE A 612 -41.22 -3.75 -16.28
N THR A 613 -41.12 -5.03 -15.96
CA THR A 613 -41.79 -6.11 -16.66
C THR A 613 -43.31 -5.99 -16.51
N GLU A 614 -44.06 -6.14 -17.60
CA GLU A 614 -45.52 -6.11 -17.65
C GLU A 614 -46.10 -7.49 -17.90
N ARG A 615 -45.71 -8.15 -18.99
CA ARG A 615 -46.15 -9.49 -19.35
C ARG A 615 -45.08 -10.24 -20.16
N TYR A 616 -45.15 -11.57 -20.12
CA TYR A 616 -44.40 -12.45 -21.02
C TYR A 616 -45.36 -13.26 -21.85
N ASP A 617 -45.28 -13.17 -23.17
CA ASP A 617 -46.04 -13.98 -24.10
C ASP A 617 -45.15 -15.15 -24.56
N ASN A 618 -45.44 -16.33 -24.01
CA ASN A 618 -44.68 -17.53 -24.33
C ASN A 618 -44.94 -18.06 -25.77
N ASN A 619 -46.08 -17.69 -26.39
CA ASN A 619 -46.38 -18.08 -27.78
C ASN A 619 -45.62 -17.20 -28.77
N GLU A 620 -45.64 -15.89 -28.54
CA GLU A 620 -44.90 -14.91 -29.36
C GLU A 620 -43.39 -14.84 -29.03
N LYS A 621 -42.98 -15.46 -27.93
CA LYS A 621 -41.59 -15.36 -27.39
C LYS A 621 -41.17 -13.92 -27.17
N LYS A 622 -42.04 -13.10 -26.51
CA LYS A 622 -41.80 -11.68 -26.25
C LYS A 622 -42.06 -11.30 -24.83
N LEU A 623 -41.10 -10.54 -24.26
CA LEU A 623 -41.24 -9.91 -22.97
C LEU A 623 -41.57 -8.42 -23.15
N TYR A 624 -42.69 -7.99 -22.59
CA TYR A 624 -43.21 -6.62 -22.67
C TYR A 624 -42.94 -5.85 -21.40
N PHE A 625 -42.60 -4.55 -21.53
CA PHE A 625 -42.35 -3.64 -20.46
C PHE A 625 -43.38 -2.52 -20.38
N LYS A 626 -43.59 -1.96 -19.17
CA LYS A 626 -44.56 -0.87 -18.93
C LYS A 626 -44.32 0.42 -19.73
N ASP A 627 -43.09 0.60 -20.25
CA ASP A 627 -42.75 1.74 -21.12
C ASP A 627 -43.10 1.50 -22.61
N GLY A 628 -43.81 0.42 -22.91
CA GLY A 628 -44.23 0.04 -24.25
C GLY A 628 -43.17 -0.64 -25.12
N THR A 629 -41.95 -0.81 -24.59
CA THR A 629 -40.91 -1.56 -25.30
C THR A 629 -41.08 -3.07 -25.11
N LEU A 630 -40.43 -3.84 -25.99
CA LEU A 630 -40.44 -5.30 -25.93
C LEU A 630 -39.05 -5.87 -26.25
N LEU A 631 -38.80 -7.10 -25.80
CA LEU A 631 -37.62 -7.91 -26.15
C LEU A 631 -38.04 -9.28 -26.59
N ASP A 632 -37.39 -9.81 -27.62
CA ASP A 632 -37.51 -11.24 -27.97
C ASP A 632 -36.91 -12.08 -26.82
N ALA A 633 -37.65 -13.08 -26.39
CA ALA A 633 -37.26 -13.93 -25.26
C ALA A 633 -37.78 -15.36 -25.47
N ASP A 634 -36.94 -16.26 -25.96
CA ASP A 634 -37.28 -17.68 -26.03
C ASP A 634 -37.40 -18.30 -24.63
N LEU A 635 -36.66 -17.76 -23.68
CA LEU A 635 -36.75 -18.15 -22.29
C LEU A 635 -36.54 -16.90 -21.38
N VAL A 636 -37.39 -16.77 -20.39
CA VAL A 636 -37.27 -15.75 -19.33
C VAL A 636 -36.79 -16.40 -18.04
N ILE A 637 -35.76 -15.82 -17.42
CA ILE A 637 -35.20 -16.33 -16.14
C ILE A 637 -35.36 -15.24 -15.09
N ILE A 638 -36.02 -15.57 -13.97
CA ILE A 638 -36.23 -14.62 -12.85
C ILE A 638 -35.13 -14.77 -11.83
N SER A 639 -34.35 -13.68 -11.59
CA SER A 639 -33.22 -13.62 -10.70
C SER A 639 -33.33 -12.48 -9.68
N VAL A 640 -34.43 -12.44 -8.91
CA VAL A 640 -34.75 -11.36 -7.97
C VAL A 640 -34.52 -11.76 -6.50
N GLY A 641 -33.72 -12.79 -6.29
CA GLY A 641 -33.32 -13.32 -4.99
C GLY A 641 -34.22 -14.44 -4.48
N ASP A 642 -33.80 -15.02 -3.35
CA ASP A 642 -34.46 -16.14 -2.70
C ASP A 642 -34.81 -15.77 -1.26
N ILE A 643 -35.73 -16.51 -0.65
CA ILE A 643 -36.12 -16.39 0.77
C ILE A 643 -35.92 -17.72 1.49
N PRO A 644 -35.70 -17.72 2.80
CA PRO A 644 -35.59 -18.96 3.57
C PRO A 644 -36.92 -19.69 3.68
N ILE A 645 -36.87 -21.01 3.91
CA ILE A 645 -38.04 -21.86 4.24
C ILE A 645 -37.94 -22.10 5.74
N LEU A 646 -38.87 -21.53 6.50
CA LEU A 646 -38.82 -21.48 7.97
C LEU A 646 -39.95 -22.23 8.66
N ASP A 647 -40.70 -23.06 7.93
CA ASP A 647 -41.91 -23.78 8.40
C ASP A 647 -41.61 -24.74 9.58
N PHE A 648 -40.34 -25.08 9.78
CA PHE A 648 -39.87 -25.95 10.84
C PHE A 648 -39.59 -25.23 12.17
N LEU A 649 -39.59 -23.91 12.19
CA LEU A 649 -39.26 -23.16 13.38
C LEU A 649 -40.49 -22.99 14.30
N PRO A 650 -40.30 -23.08 15.62
CA PRO A 650 -41.37 -22.79 16.57
C PRO A 650 -41.73 -21.30 16.57
N PRO A 651 -42.97 -20.93 16.90
CA PRO A 651 -43.43 -19.54 16.94
C PRO A 651 -42.65 -18.63 17.91
N SER A 652 -41.93 -19.21 18.87
CA SER A 652 -41.07 -18.48 19.81
C SER A 652 -39.85 -17.82 19.15
N ILE A 653 -39.42 -18.29 17.96
CA ILE A 653 -38.37 -17.68 17.19
C ILE A 653 -38.94 -16.57 16.32
N HIS A 654 -38.57 -15.33 16.60
CA HIS A 654 -39.09 -14.18 15.91
C HIS A 654 -38.57 -14.11 14.45
N THR A 655 -39.49 -13.83 13.56
CA THR A 655 -39.19 -13.60 12.12
C THR A 655 -39.76 -12.26 11.66
N GLU A 656 -39.04 -11.57 10.81
CA GLU A 656 -39.51 -10.34 10.19
C GLU A 656 -39.40 -10.44 8.66
N ARG A 657 -40.49 -10.17 7.95
CA ARG A 657 -40.56 -10.23 6.48
C ARG A 657 -40.03 -11.54 5.86
N GLY A 658 -40.18 -12.64 6.59
CA GLY A 658 -39.73 -13.97 6.13
C GLY A 658 -38.27 -14.31 6.43
N TRP A 659 -37.59 -13.53 7.28
CA TRP A 659 -36.21 -13.75 7.75
C TRP A 659 -36.19 -13.95 9.26
N ILE A 660 -35.26 -14.75 9.77
CA ILE A 660 -35.09 -14.89 11.21
C ILE A 660 -34.46 -13.62 11.77
N THR A 661 -35.05 -13.05 12.81
CA THR A 661 -34.48 -11.91 13.52
C THR A 661 -33.38 -12.40 14.48
N ALA A 662 -32.17 -11.94 14.26
CA ALA A 662 -31.00 -12.23 15.08
C ALA A 662 -30.15 -10.96 15.27
N ASN A 663 -29.41 -10.91 16.39
CA ASN A 663 -28.48 -9.82 16.65
C ASN A 663 -27.14 -10.01 15.88
N GLU A 664 -26.17 -9.12 16.09
CA GLU A 664 -24.89 -9.11 15.37
C GLU A 664 -24.04 -10.40 15.56
N ILE A 665 -24.27 -11.14 16.62
CA ILE A 665 -23.61 -12.42 16.92
C ILE A 665 -24.45 -13.63 16.48
N GLY A 666 -25.59 -13.42 15.85
CA GLY A 666 -26.48 -14.47 15.37
C GLY A 666 -27.46 -15.01 16.42
N GLN A 667 -27.53 -14.47 17.64
CA GLN A 667 -28.47 -14.93 18.66
C GLN A 667 -29.90 -14.47 18.37
N THR A 668 -30.85 -15.36 18.43
CA THR A 668 -32.28 -15.10 18.20
C THR A 668 -33.01 -14.64 19.47
N SER A 669 -34.34 -14.62 19.44
CA SER A 669 -35.20 -14.42 20.63
C SER A 669 -35.07 -15.53 21.66
N ASP A 670 -34.56 -16.68 21.31
CA ASP A 670 -34.22 -17.80 22.18
C ASP A 670 -32.73 -17.90 22.41
N VAL A 671 -32.28 -17.83 23.66
CA VAL A 671 -30.86 -17.84 24.04
C VAL A 671 -30.11 -19.12 23.63
N LYS A 672 -30.83 -20.20 23.38
CA LYS A 672 -30.29 -21.48 22.93
C LYS A 672 -30.22 -21.59 21.41
N VAL A 673 -30.87 -20.68 20.65
CA VAL A 673 -30.97 -20.74 19.21
C VAL A 673 -30.25 -19.57 18.56
N PHE A 674 -29.35 -19.88 17.68
CA PHE A 674 -28.64 -18.92 16.80
C PHE A 674 -29.11 -19.07 15.36
N ALA A 675 -29.09 -18.00 14.61
CA ALA A 675 -29.39 -17.99 13.16
C ALA A 675 -28.32 -17.23 12.40
N ILE A 676 -27.84 -17.79 11.31
CA ILE A 676 -26.73 -17.25 10.52
C ILE A 676 -26.91 -17.46 9.01
N GLY A 677 -26.14 -16.72 8.23
CA GLY A 677 -26.19 -16.79 6.75
C GLY A 677 -27.49 -16.24 6.19
N ASP A 678 -27.83 -16.70 4.98
CA ASP A 678 -29.03 -16.27 4.28
C ASP A 678 -30.36 -16.64 4.98
N ALA A 679 -30.32 -17.28 6.13
CA ALA A 679 -31.49 -17.45 7.00
C ALA A 679 -31.89 -16.15 7.71
N THR A 680 -30.96 -15.21 7.88
CA THR A 680 -31.16 -13.92 8.55
C THR A 680 -31.16 -12.75 7.58
N VAL A 681 -30.12 -12.68 6.71
CA VAL A 681 -29.98 -11.61 5.73
C VAL A 681 -29.21 -12.12 4.52
N PRO A 682 -29.67 -11.83 3.29
CA PRO A 682 -28.95 -12.25 2.09
C PRO A 682 -27.62 -11.53 1.98
N GLY A 683 -26.56 -12.27 1.59
CA GLY A 683 -25.23 -11.74 1.51
C GLY A 683 -24.29 -12.52 0.61
N LEU A 684 -23.02 -12.14 0.63
CA LEU A 684 -21.99 -12.91 -0.07
C LEU A 684 -21.66 -14.20 0.73
N VAL A 685 -21.15 -15.20 0.03
CA VAL A 685 -20.68 -16.43 0.67
C VAL A 685 -19.66 -16.15 1.80
N THR A 686 -18.77 -15.20 1.57
CA THR A 686 -17.78 -14.80 2.59
C THR A 686 -18.42 -14.16 3.84
N HIS A 687 -19.57 -13.47 3.71
CA HIS A 687 -20.35 -12.99 4.86
C HIS A 687 -20.95 -14.17 5.65
N ALA A 688 -21.50 -15.17 4.96
CA ALA A 688 -22.03 -16.36 5.59
C ALA A 688 -20.95 -17.12 6.39
N VAL A 689 -19.75 -17.27 5.82
CA VAL A 689 -18.59 -17.87 6.54
C VAL A 689 -18.20 -17.03 7.75
N GLY A 690 -18.18 -15.69 7.62
CA GLY A 690 -17.88 -14.78 8.73
C GLY A 690 -18.89 -14.85 9.86
N GLN A 691 -20.18 -14.85 9.54
CA GLN A 691 -21.26 -15.01 10.53
C GLN A 691 -21.15 -16.34 11.27
N GLY A 692 -20.88 -17.44 10.55
CA GLY A 692 -20.66 -18.76 11.15
C GLY A 692 -19.52 -18.76 12.15
N ARG A 693 -18.41 -18.08 11.82
CA ARG A 693 -17.28 -17.94 12.73
C ARG A 693 -17.62 -17.12 13.96
N ILE A 694 -18.27 -15.97 13.81
CA ILE A 694 -18.62 -15.06 14.92
C ILE A 694 -19.58 -15.77 15.90
N ALA A 695 -20.62 -16.41 15.35
CA ALA A 695 -21.58 -17.17 16.17
C ALA A 695 -20.90 -18.31 16.94
N ALA A 696 -20.00 -19.04 16.29
CA ALA A 696 -19.25 -20.12 16.93
C ALA A 696 -18.33 -19.63 18.05
N GLU A 697 -17.66 -18.50 17.86
CA GLU A 697 -16.86 -17.85 18.91
C GLU A 697 -17.73 -17.51 20.13
N TYR A 698 -18.86 -16.87 19.90
CA TYR A 698 -19.77 -16.50 21.00
C TYR A 698 -20.31 -17.74 21.72
N VAL A 699 -20.78 -18.75 20.99
CA VAL A 699 -21.28 -20.02 21.55
C VAL A 699 -20.22 -20.71 22.42
N HIS A 700 -18.97 -20.73 21.94
CA HIS A 700 -17.87 -21.30 22.72
C HIS A 700 -17.65 -20.55 24.05
N TYR A 701 -17.65 -19.22 24.03
CA TYR A 701 -17.50 -18.40 25.24
C TYR A 701 -18.69 -18.57 26.18
N GLN A 702 -19.92 -18.60 25.64
CA GLN A 702 -21.14 -18.83 26.43
C GLN A 702 -21.09 -20.20 27.16
N LEU A 703 -20.74 -21.27 26.45
CA LEU A 703 -20.65 -22.62 27.04
C LEU A 703 -19.48 -22.75 28.04
N SER A 704 -18.43 -21.97 27.84
CA SER A 704 -17.29 -21.90 28.77
C SER A 704 -17.56 -21.02 30.01
N GLY A 705 -18.74 -20.40 30.14
CA GLY A 705 -19.07 -19.47 31.22
C GLY A 705 -18.27 -18.14 31.18
N ARG A 706 -17.70 -17.78 30.02
CA ARG A 706 -16.90 -16.57 29.82
C ARG A 706 -17.72 -15.52 29.10
N VAL A 707 -17.42 -14.23 29.35
CA VAL A 707 -18.01 -13.12 28.61
C VAL A 707 -17.22 -12.88 27.33
N TYR A 708 -17.87 -13.04 26.20
CA TYR A 708 -17.27 -12.66 24.91
C TYR A 708 -17.42 -11.16 24.70
N LYS A 709 -16.29 -10.44 24.65
CA LYS A 709 -16.26 -9.04 24.24
C LYS A 709 -15.72 -8.95 22.82
N TYR A 710 -16.62 -8.75 21.88
CA TYR A 710 -16.21 -8.44 20.52
C TYR A 710 -15.83 -6.96 20.45
N GLU A 711 -14.53 -6.66 20.52
CA GLU A 711 -14.02 -5.34 20.25
C GLU A 711 -13.66 -5.23 18.77
N LYS A 712 -14.51 -4.53 18.02
CA LYS A 712 -14.21 -4.21 16.63
C LYS A 712 -13.10 -3.17 16.61
N LYS A 713 -11.87 -3.60 16.34
CA LYS A 713 -10.73 -2.69 16.18
C LYS A 713 -11.00 -1.71 15.04
N GLN A 714 -10.62 -0.45 15.23
CA GLN A 714 -10.67 0.54 14.15
C GLN A 714 -9.64 0.17 13.06
N VAL A 715 -9.97 0.50 11.81
CA VAL A 715 -9.02 0.36 10.71
C VAL A 715 -7.89 1.38 10.86
N ILE A 716 -6.66 0.97 10.57
CA ILE A 716 -5.54 1.89 10.61
C ILE A 716 -5.73 3.02 9.56
N PRO A 717 -5.60 4.30 9.94
CA PRO A 717 -5.60 5.39 8.99
C PRO A 717 -4.48 5.23 7.95
N TYR A 718 -4.80 5.50 6.68
CA TYR A 718 -3.85 5.34 5.57
C TYR A 718 -2.55 6.12 5.79
N GLU A 719 -2.66 7.33 6.33
CA GLU A 719 -1.55 8.27 6.56
C GLU A 719 -0.52 7.75 7.57
N ARG A 720 -0.91 6.78 8.40
CA ARG A 720 0.00 6.14 9.36
C ARG A 720 0.93 5.12 8.69
N VAL A 721 0.50 4.52 7.58
CA VAL A 721 1.31 3.56 6.80
C VAL A 721 2.24 4.33 5.86
N ARG A 722 3.55 4.19 6.06
CA ARG A 722 4.55 4.97 5.30
C ARG A 722 4.87 4.30 3.97
N THR A 723 4.06 4.56 2.97
CA THR A 723 4.18 3.97 1.63
C THR A 723 5.51 4.32 0.94
N VAL A 724 6.14 5.43 1.31
CA VAL A 724 7.44 5.87 0.76
C VAL A 724 8.60 4.90 1.01
N TYR A 725 8.46 3.98 1.96
CA TYR A 725 9.48 2.97 2.25
C TYR A 725 9.31 1.67 1.45
N TYR A 726 8.32 1.62 0.58
CA TYR A 726 8.04 0.44 -0.26
C TYR A 726 8.27 0.77 -1.72
N GLU A 727 8.83 -0.17 -2.45
CA GLU A 727 9.00 -0.05 -3.90
C GLU A 727 7.68 -0.30 -4.61
N ALA A 728 7.34 0.60 -5.55
CA ALA A 728 6.21 0.38 -6.43
C ALA A 728 6.61 -0.63 -7.53
N GLU A 729 5.77 -1.63 -7.76
CA GLU A 729 5.93 -2.49 -8.92
C GLU A 729 5.40 -1.78 -10.17
N HIS A 730 6.23 -1.72 -11.21
CA HIS A 730 5.72 -1.35 -12.52
C HIS A 730 4.68 -2.39 -12.96
N ARG A 731 3.50 -1.93 -13.40
CA ARG A 731 2.48 -2.79 -13.99
C ARG A 731 3.10 -3.56 -15.17
N ILE A 732 3.54 -4.77 -14.93
CA ILE A 732 3.60 -5.77 -15.96
C ILE A 732 2.14 -6.16 -16.16
N GLN A 733 1.54 -5.76 -17.28
CA GLN A 733 0.26 -6.30 -17.73
C GLN A 733 0.48 -7.80 -17.97
N THR A 734 0.33 -8.59 -16.93
CA THR A 734 0.17 -10.02 -17.09
C THR A 734 -1.24 -10.22 -17.63
N HIS A 735 -1.36 -10.46 -18.93
CA HIS A 735 -2.53 -11.12 -19.47
C HIS A 735 -2.78 -12.36 -18.59
N PRO A 736 -4.05 -12.61 -18.20
CA PRO A 736 -4.37 -13.85 -17.52
C PRO A 736 -3.79 -15.00 -18.36
N PRO A 737 -3.10 -15.98 -17.78
CA PRO A 737 -2.64 -17.11 -18.54
C PRO A 737 -3.87 -17.78 -19.15
N THR A 738 -3.97 -17.75 -20.48
CA THR A 738 -4.88 -18.62 -21.22
C THR A 738 -4.62 -20.05 -20.76
N PRO A 739 -5.65 -20.82 -20.44
CA PRO A 739 -5.47 -22.23 -20.13
C PRO A 739 -5.02 -22.94 -21.41
N ARG A 740 -3.71 -23.04 -21.62
CA ARG A 740 -3.18 -24.01 -22.56
C ARG A 740 -3.31 -25.37 -21.88
N GLY A 741 -4.14 -26.23 -22.46
CA GLY A 741 -4.26 -27.64 -22.09
C GLY A 741 -2.88 -28.30 -22.08
N GLY A 742 -2.29 -28.37 -20.92
CA GLY A 742 -1.06 -29.07 -20.56
C GLY A 742 -1.40 -30.02 -19.44
N ARG A 743 -1.19 -31.32 -19.69
CA ARG A 743 -1.39 -32.40 -18.71
C ARG A 743 -0.67 -32.05 -17.40
N ALA A 744 -1.39 -32.24 -16.29
CA ALA A 744 -0.87 -32.09 -14.93
C ALA A 744 0.45 -32.89 -14.77
N ARG A 745 1.54 -32.19 -14.49
CA ARG A 745 2.74 -32.80 -13.94
C ARG A 745 2.61 -32.89 -12.44
N GLU A 746 3.02 -34.07 -11.93
CA GLU A 746 2.81 -34.47 -10.54
C GLU A 746 3.39 -33.49 -9.49
N GLY A 747 2.63 -33.28 -8.50
CA GLY A 747 2.66 -32.70 -7.15
C GLY A 747 3.86 -31.88 -6.64
N VAL A 748 5.08 -32.11 -7.03
CA VAL A 748 6.27 -31.50 -6.39
C VAL A 748 6.70 -30.18 -7.04
N GLU A 749 6.57 -30.04 -8.36
CA GLU A 749 6.93 -28.79 -9.07
C GLU A 749 5.91 -27.66 -8.88
N VAL A 750 4.64 -27.99 -8.64
CA VAL A 750 3.59 -27.00 -8.39
C VAL A 750 3.83 -26.29 -7.04
N TRP A 751 4.29 -27.00 -6.02
CA TRP A 751 4.62 -26.47 -4.70
C TRP A 751 5.78 -25.48 -4.71
N THR A 752 6.80 -25.70 -5.53
CA THR A 752 7.97 -24.81 -5.60
C THR A 752 7.61 -23.48 -6.27
N LEU A 753 6.87 -23.51 -7.37
CA LEU A 753 6.44 -22.30 -8.09
C LEU A 753 5.44 -21.46 -7.26
N GLU A 754 4.48 -22.11 -6.58
CA GLU A 754 3.52 -21.44 -5.69
C GLU A 754 4.20 -20.90 -4.42
N SER A 755 5.25 -21.55 -3.93
CA SER A 755 6.01 -21.05 -2.77
C SER A 755 6.84 -19.82 -3.09
N GLU A 756 7.46 -19.75 -4.26
CA GLU A 756 8.19 -18.56 -4.72
C GLU A 756 7.24 -17.37 -4.97
N LEU A 757 6.12 -17.61 -5.62
CA LEU A 757 5.09 -16.59 -5.83
C LEU A 757 4.54 -16.10 -4.49
N SER A 758 4.33 -17.00 -3.53
CA SER A 758 3.84 -16.66 -2.19
C SER A 758 4.85 -15.82 -1.40
N LYS A 759 6.15 -16.11 -1.52
CA LYS A 759 7.21 -15.28 -0.91
C LYS A 759 7.23 -13.89 -1.52
N SER A 760 7.21 -13.78 -2.84
CA SER A 760 7.15 -12.48 -3.52
C SER A 760 5.95 -11.64 -3.08
N GLU A 761 4.75 -12.21 -3.01
CA GLU A 761 3.56 -11.51 -2.52
C GLU A 761 3.66 -11.14 -1.03
N ALA A 762 4.25 -12.01 -0.20
CA ALA A 762 4.43 -11.73 1.22
C ALA A 762 5.43 -10.59 1.48
N GLU A 763 6.49 -10.48 0.67
CA GLU A 763 7.45 -9.37 0.76
C GLU A 763 6.79 -8.01 0.49
N LYS A 764 5.83 -7.96 -0.41
CA LYS A 764 5.07 -6.75 -0.74
C LYS A 764 4.14 -6.29 0.38
N CYS A 765 3.81 -7.16 1.34
CA CYS A 765 2.87 -6.83 2.41
C CYS A 765 3.44 -5.72 3.31
N MET A 766 2.68 -4.64 3.47
CA MET A 766 3.05 -3.49 4.30
C MET A 766 2.82 -3.71 5.81
N SER A 767 2.19 -4.83 6.19
CA SER A 767 1.85 -5.16 7.61
C SER A 767 1.15 -4.02 8.34
N CYS A 768 0.19 -3.36 7.70
CA CYS A 768 -0.52 -2.18 8.18
C CYS A 768 -1.04 -2.32 9.62
N GLY A 769 -0.54 -1.51 10.56
CA GLY A 769 -0.94 -1.58 11.98
C GLY A 769 -0.35 -2.74 12.78
N THR A 770 0.48 -3.59 12.15
CA THR A 770 1.16 -4.72 12.81
C THR A 770 2.65 -4.66 12.54
N CYS A 771 3.45 -4.79 13.57
CA CYS A 771 4.90 -4.75 13.45
C CYS A 771 5.41 -5.88 12.55
N ARG A 772 6.30 -5.56 11.60
CA ARG A 772 6.95 -6.55 10.73
C ARG A 772 8.40 -6.87 11.13
N ASP A 773 8.80 -6.46 12.31
CA ASP A 773 10.13 -6.69 12.90
C ASP A 773 11.28 -6.22 12.00
N CYS A 774 11.12 -5.06 11.39
CA CYS A 774 12.11 -4.51 10.45
C CYS A 774 13.23 -3.72 11.10
N HIS A 775 13.23 -3.56 12.43
CA HIS A 775 14.20 -2.85 13.24
C HIS A 775 14.43 -1.35 12.89
N MET A 776 13.68 -0.78 11.95
CA MET A 776 13.87 0.61 11.52
C MET A 776 13.77 1.62 12.68
N CYS A 777 12.80 1.42 13.58
CA CYS A 777 12.62 2.29 14.75
C CYS A 777 13.82 2.23 15.71
N GLU A 778 14.40 1.05 15.90
CA GLU A 778 15.59 0.82 16.73
C GLU A 778 16.84 1.40 16.08
N ILE A 779 17.05 1.12 14.79
CA ILE A 779 18.21 1.60 14.02
C ILE A 779 18.22 3.12 13.94
N THR A 780 17.05 3.76 13.73
CA THR A 780 16.96 5.22 13.60
C THR A 780 17.05 5.96 14.93
N CYS A 781 16.81 5.27 16.05
CA CYS A 781 16.89 5.89 17.37
C CYS A 781 18.35 6.22 17.74
N TYR A 782 18.78 7.46 17.44
CA TYR A 782 20.14 7.93 17.74
C TYR A 782 20.52 7.74 19.22
N TRP A 783 19.56 7.90 20.12
CA TRP A 783 19.76 7.76 21.57
C TRP A 783 19.76 6.30 22.05
N GLY A 784 19.45 5.32 21.18
CA GLY A 784 19.33 3.93 21.57
C GLY A 784 18.26 3.70 22.64
N ALA A 785 17.21 4.53 22.62
CA ALA A 785 16.11 4.46 23.57
C ALA A 785 15.08 3.37 23.23
N ILE A 786 15.11 2.82 22.02
CA ILE A 786 14.19 1.76 21.61
C ILE A 786 14.95 0.44 21.61
N LYS A 787 14.36 -0.58 22.25
CA LYS A 787 14.91 -1.93 22.31
C LYS A 787 13.84 -2.95 21.96
N ARG A 788 14.21 -3.97 21.21
CA ARG A 788 13.42 -5.17 20.99
C ARG A 788 13.62 -6.13 22.18
N ILE A 789 12.54 -6.60 22.76
CA ILE A 789 12.52 -7.66 23.77
C ILE A 789 11.83 -8.86 23.16
N GLU A 790 12.46 -10.03 23.27
CA GLU A 790 11.91 -11.30 22.86
C GLU A 790 11.47 -12.10 24.10
N HIS A 791 10.29 -12.70 24.04
CA HIS A 791 9.74 -13.50 25.11
C HIS A 791 9.97 -15.00 24.85
N GLU A 792 9.92 -15.83 25.88
CA GLU A 792 10.15 -17.27 25.81
C GLU A 792 9.21 -18.00 24.84
N ASN A 793 8.01 -17.47 24.62
CA ASN A 793 7.04 -18.01 23.67
C ASN A 793 7.31 -17.60 22.20
N GLY A 794 8.43 -16.94 21.92
CA GLY A 794 8.81 -16.43 20.59
C GLY A 794 8.07 -15.16 20.17
N SER A 795 7.23 -14.58 21.02
CA SER A 795 6.68 -13.23 20.76
C SER A 795 7.70 -12.16 21.09
N TYR A 796 7.52 -10.95 20.56
CA TYR A 796 8.40 -9.83 20.83
C TYR A 796 7.63 -8.54 21.03
N GLU A 797 8.25 -7.60 21.72
CA GLU A 797 7.77 -6.23 21.82
C GLU A 797 8.92 -5.23 21.68
N TYR A 798 8.57 -3.99 21.35
CA TYR A 798 9.50 -2.88 21.35
C TYR A 798 9.20 -1.95 22.52
N VAL A 799 10.17 -1.79 23.39
CA VAL A 799 10.07 -0.93 24.58
C VAL A 799 10.89 0.33 24.42
N VAL A 800 10.48 1.37 25.15
CA VAL A 800 11.14 2.67 25.16
C VAL A 800 11.85 2.86 26.51
N ASP A 801 13.14 3.11 26.45
CA ASP A 801 13.92 3.54 27.61
C ASP A 801 13.64 5.04 27.84
N ASP A 802 12.87 5.34 28.88
CA ASP A 802 12.42 6.69 29.19
C ASP A 802 13.56 7.65 29.51
N ASP A 803 14.63 7.17 30.11
CA ASP A 803 15.80 7.99 30.46
C ASP A 803 16.61 8.45 29.25
N LYS A 804 16.49 7.72 28.13
CA LYS A 804 17.15 8.03 26.87
C LYS A 804 16.27 8.68 25.84
N CYS A 805 14.97 8.49 25.94
CA CYS A 805 14.01 8.97 24.95
C CYS A 805 13.74 10.47 25.11
N ILE A 806 14.00 11.23 24.07
CA ILE A 806 13.76 12.68 24.01
C ILE A 806 12.38 13.05 23.43
N GLY A 807 11.55 12.09 23.05
CA GLY A 807 10.24 12.36 22.46
C GLY A 807 10.28 12.94 21.03
N CYS A 808 11.38 12.75 20.28
CA CYS A 808 11.56 13.35 18.96
C CYS A 808 10.62 12.83 17.85
N GLY A 809 9.96 11.68 18.05
CA GLY A 809 9.00 11.10 17.12
C GLY A 809 9.58 10.40 15.90
N PHE A 810 10.90 10.32 15.73
CA PHE A 810 11.50 9.62 14.57
C PHE A 810 11.06 8.16 14.46
N CYS A 811 10.89 7.45 15.57
CA CYS A 811 10.38 6.08 15.57
C CYS A 811 8.98 5.98 14.96
N ALA A 812 8.09 6.93 15.28
CA ALA A 812 6.75 6.99 14.69
C ALA A 812 6.80 7.43 13.22
N GLY A 813 7.67 8.39 12.90
CA GLY A 813 7.85 8.89 11.53
C GLY A 813 8.44 7.88 10.57
N ILE A 814 9.38 7.02 11.04
CA ILE A 814 10.07 6.03 10.20
C ILE A 814 9.33 4.70 10.11
N CYS A 815 8.37 4.42 11.00
CA CYS A 815 7.72 3.11 11.05
C CYS A 815 6.90 2.84 9.79
N PRO A 816 7.28 1.87 8.96
CA PRO A 816 6.54 1.57 7.73
C PRO A 816 5.13 1.05 7.99
N CYS A 817 4.92 0.36 9.12
CA CYS A 817 3.65 -0.29 9.48
C CYS A 817 2.70 0.63 10.27
N GLY A 818 3.18 1.78 10.76
CA GLY A 818 2.38 2.73 11.53
C GLY A 818 2.03 2.30 12.95
N VAL A 819 2.84 1.42 13.59
CA VAL A 819 2.57 0.89 14.94
C VAL A 819 3.01 1.80 16.07
N TRP A 820 3.82 2.83 15.81
CA TRP A 820 4.23 3.79 16.83
C TRP A 820 3.28 4.97 16.90
N GLU A 821 2.88 5.34 18.10
CA GLU A 821 2.07 6.52 18.39
C GLU A 821 2.87 7.51 19.24
N MET A 822 2.72 8.79 18.95
CA MET A 822 3.20 9.85 19.84
C MET A 822 2.04 10.29 20.72
N VAL A 823 2.17 10.11 22.02
CA VAL A 823 1.17 10.55 23.01
C VAL A 823 1.76 11.62 23.91
N GLU A 824 0.91 12.51 24.42
CA GLU A 824 1.35 13.48 25.42
C GLU A 824 1.82 12.75 26.68
N ASN A 825 2.90 13.24 27.26
CA ASN A 825 3.45 12.69 28.49
C ASN A 825 2.86 13.46 29.66
N ILE A 826 1.66 13.05 30.08
CA ILE A 826 0.92 13.66 31.20
C ILE A 826 1.47 13.17 32.52
#